data_f8355ad76d003bcd7f1c93ba175f343d
#
_entry.id   f8355ad76d003bcd7f1c93ba175f343d
#
_cell.length_a   1.000
_cell.length_b   1.000
_cell.length_c   1.000
_cell.angle_alpha   90.00
_cell.angle_beta   90.00
_cell.angle_gamma   90.00
#
_symmetry.space_group_name_H-M   'P 1'
#
loop_
_entity.id
_entity.type
_entity.pdbx_description
1 polymer ?
#
loop_
_entity_poly.entity_id
_entity_poly.type
_entity_poly.pdbx_seq_one_letter_code
_entity_poly.pdbx_strand_id
1 'polypeptide(L)'
;MKKQIAFCLLLSALLSVQAQTIQTHKRGIRITLPDSLYADARTSVLNLYRAEGRTAAFQPIGTFKGKTFTDKKLKGSPFNYYYKVKDASGNELLSVSMQEEIWGGNVYVYSPSDNMEQVGREINAIHDRMFRDQFSRHRYAVLFKPGDYRQAGDLNVPYYMHIAGLGETPYAVQLHNVHTPAPLPGNNGTCTFWRSAENFSVTGPQSYAEEECFRWAVSQAAPLRRIHSARTMRNQWGNGWVSGGYAADCDFQAPAGSDHQQQWYYRNSVLQQGRGEFREIKYNYCFQGVELGQSVDKSTYRDNWAQGGNVTFIPTTPVVREKPFLYVDGEGNYKVFRPALRRESHGLSYTRGHIGEGESLDVMTSFFIARPTHTAKQLNEALRKGKHLLFTPGMYRLAEPLRVDRPGTILLGLGYATLIPWEENSQAAVIVGDVDGVSVASLMFDAHQTSQSLLIVGEEKSARRHSHNPVVLSDLFFRIGGFRPGKVHVEASVVINSHDVIGDHFWIWRADHGVRGSVGWRVNTAPHGLVVNGDHVTMYALFNEHFQSYQTLWNGEHGSTYFFQCESPYDAPDQAAYKSENGTKDGYAAYKVAPGVKQHYATAFGIYDVLHQQIRIHSSVEVPLQPGVRLHHICNNSLSSPPNRGFGFVVNDVERSTYNTYRDNRTYIVDFPE
;
A
#
# COMPACT_ATOMS: atom_id res chain seq x y z
N MET A 1 7.17 -19.66 -48.25
CA MET A 1 7.42 -19.82 -46.80
C MET A 1 8.80 -19.35 -46.34
N LYS A 2 9.90 -19.57 -47.04
CA LYS A 2 11.26 -19.13 -46.59
C LYS A 2 11.53 -17.62 -46.68
N LYS A 3 10.78 -16.82 -47.45
CA LYS A 3 10.92 -15.36 -47.54
C LYS A 3 10.10 -14.60 -46.51
N GLN A 4 9.05 -15.17 -45.90
CA GLN A 4 8.29 -14.55 -44.83
C GLN A 4 8.90 -14.72 -43.43
N ILE A 5 9.69 -15.78 -43.23
CA ILE A 5 10.42 -16.00 -41.95
C ILE A 5 11.63 -15.06 -41.83
N ALA A 6 12.25 -14.67 -42.93
CA ALA A 6 13.34 -13.70 -42.89
C ALA A 6 12.88 -12.26 -42.61
N PHE A 7 11.63 -11.90 -42.93
CA PHE A 7 11.09 -10.58 -42.65
C PHE A 7 10.66 -10.42 -41.18
N CYS A 8 10.14 -11.47 -40.52
CA CYS A 8 9.85 -11.47 -39.10
C CYS A 8 11.10 -11.48 -38.20
N LEU A 9 12.20 -12.11 -38.64
CA LEU A 9 13.48 -12.11 -37.92
C LEU A 9 14.23 -10.75 -38.02
N LEU A 10 13.98 -9.95 -39.07
CA LEU A 10 14.56 -8.62 -39.20
C LEU A 10 13.73 -7.55 -38.40
N LEU A 11 12.44 -7.80 -38.14
CA LEU A 11 11.64 -6.89 -37.30
C LEU A 11 11.90 -7.09 -35.78
N SER A 12 12.41 -8.26 -35.37
CA SER A 12 12.78 -8.50 -33.97
C SER A 12 14.17 -7.99 -33.58
N ALA A 13 15.01 -7.65 -34.58
CA ALA A 13 16.33 -7.08 -34.37
C ALA A 13 16.35 -5.52 -34.39
N LEU A 14 15.21 -4.87 -34.63
CA LEU A 14 15.03 -3.42 -34.63
C LEU A 14 14.35 -2.89 -33.36
N LEU A 15 14.39 -3.62 -32.25
CA LEU A 15 14.33 -3.01 -30.91
C LEU A 15 15.71 -2.37 -30.67
N SER A 16 15.97 -1.30 -31.42
CA SER A 16 17.07 -0.38 -31.17
C SER A 16 17.03 0.01 -29.70
N VAL A 17 18.13 -0.15 -29.01
CA VAL A 17 18.50 0.65 -27.85
C VAL A 17 18.17 2.09 -28.26
N GLN A 18 17.04 2.65 -27.85
CA GLN A 18 16.76 4.07 -28.01
C GLN A 18 17.92 4.76 -27.30
N ALA A 19 18.77 5.44 -28.05
CA ALA A 19 19.89 6.18 -27.47
C ALA A 19 19.28 7.14 -26.44
N GLN A 20 19.74 7.08 -25.18
CA GLN A 20 19.26 7.95 -24.13
C GLN A 20 19.32 9.41 -24.58
N THR A 21 18.17 10.08 -24.58
CA THR A 21 18.07 11.48 -25.00
C THR A 21 18.70 12.43 -23.97
N ILE A 22 18.83 11.97 -22.73
CA ILE A 22 19.46 12.71 -21.62
C ILE A 22 20.24 11.74 -20.73
N GLN A 23 21.45 12.12 -20.34
CA GLN A 23 22.28 11.29 -19.44
C GLN A 23 23.29 12.14 -18.67
N THR A 24 23.73 11.63 -17.53
CA THR A 24 24.88 12.24 -16.82
C THR A 24 26.16 12.05 -17.64
N HIS A 25 27.01 13.09 -17.73
CA HIS A 25 28.26 13.02 -18.42
C HIS A 25 29.35 13.77 -17.66
N LYS A 26 30.30 13.08 -17.04
CA LYS A 26 31.34 13.66 -16.18
C LYS A 26 30.66 14.51 -15.07
N ARG A 27 30.86 15.84 -15.11
CA ARG A 27 30.27 16.82 -14.18
C ARG A 27 29.09 17.59 -14.78
N GLY A 28 28.40 17.02 -15.77
CA GLY A 28 27.33 17.70 -16.47
C GLY A 28 26.20 16.75 -16.93
N ILE A 29 25.27 17.33 -17.67
CA ILE A 29 24.18 16.58 -18.33
C ILE A 29 24.40 16.71 -19.85
N ARG A 30 24.44 15.56 -20.54
CA ARG A 30 24.43 15.47 -22.00
C ARG A 30 23.01 15.25 -22.48
N ILE A 31 22.57 16.11 -23.41
CA ILE A 31 21.33 15.98 -24.14
C ILE A 31 21.66 15.56 -25.56
N THR A 32 20.98 14.55 -26.08
CA THR A 32 21.16 14.00 -27.43
C THR A 32 19.84 14.06 -28.18
N LEU A 33 19.80 14.70 -29.34
CA LEU A 33 18.61 14.70 -30.19
C LEU A 33 18.40 13.30 -30.78
N PRO A 34 17.16 12.78 -30.79
CA PRO A 34 16.79 11.62 -31.58
C PRO A 34 17.14 11.83 -33.07
N ASP A 35 17.46 10.74 -33.77
CA ASP A 35 17.87 10.83 -35.18
C ASP A 35 16.79 11.48 -36.07
N SER A 36 15.52 11.24 -35.79
CA SER A 36 14.40 11.86 -36.49
C SER A 36 14.42 13.40 -36.37
N LEU A 37 14.65 13.93 -35.18
CA LEU A 37 14.71 15.38 -34.94
C LEU A 37 16.02 15.97 -35.44
N TYR A 38 17.13 15.24 -35.35
CA TYR A 38 18.42 15.71 -35.81
C TYR A 38 18.51 15.81 -37.35
N ALA A 39 17.87 14.89 -38.08
CA ALA A 39 17.85 14.94 -39.56
C ALA A 39 17.30 16.28 -40.06
N ASP A 40 16.27 16.80 -39.41
CA ASP A 40 15.65 18.08 -39.77
C ASP A 40 16.39 19.30 -39.23
N ALA A 41 17.06 19.16 -38.09
CA ALA A 41 17.71 20.29 -37.37
C ALA A 41 19.24 20.38 -37.58
N ARG A 42 19.86 19.49 -38.33
CA ARG A 42 21.35 19.38 -38.43
C ARG A 42 22.06 20.64 -38.94
N THR A 43 21.37 21.49 -39.71
CA THR A 43 21.92 22.75 -40.28
C THR A 43 21.52 23.97 -39.48
N SER A 44 20.60 23.84 -38.54
CA SER A 44 20.02 24.95 -37.79
C SER A 44 20.75 25.19 -36.47
N VAL A 45 20.71 26.43 -36.00
CA VAL A 45 21.08 26.77 -34.62
C VAL A 45 19.88 26.47 -33.71
N LEU A 46 20.13 25.69 -32.68
CA LEU A 46 19.11 25.30 -31.69
C LEU A 46 19.30 26.07 -30.39
N ASN A 47 18.22 26.47 -29.77
CA ASN A 47 18.18 27.18 -28.50
C ASN A 47 17.92 26.19 -27.38
N LEU A 48 18.73 26.20 -26.33
CA LEU A 48 18.59 25.37 -25.16
C LEU A 48 18.11 26.19 -23.97
N TYR A 49 17.08 25.68 -23.32
CA TYR A 49 16.48 26.22 -22.10
C TYR A 49 16.58 25.21 -20.96
N ARG A 50 16.70 25.72 -19.74
CA ARG A 50 16.78 24.93 -18.52
C ARG A 50 15.87 25.52 -17.44
N ALA A 51 15.22 24.64 -16.67
CA ALA A 51 14.49 24.98 -15.46
C ALA A 51 14.98 24.12 -14.28
N GLU A 52 14.87 24.65 -13.07
CA GLU A 52 15.14 23.91 -11.81
C GLU A 52 13.82 23.54 -11.15
N GLY A 53 13.11 22.56 -11.69
CA GLY A 53 11.81 22.10 -11.25
C GLY A 53 10.90 21.80 -12.44
N ARG A 54 9.89 20.99 -12.18
CA ARG A 54 8.97 20.48 -13.22
C ARG A 54 8.12 21.59 -13.84
N THR A 55 7.64 22.52 -13.03
CA THR A 55 6.77 23.63 -13.44
C THR A 55 7.46 24.99 -13.34
N ALA A 56 8.75 25.01 -13.04
CA ALA A 56 9.54 26.23 -12.94
C ALA A 56 9.75 26.88 -14.31
N ALA A 57 10.00 28.21 -14.32
CA ALA A 57 10.23 28.95 -15.54
C ALA A 57 11.53 28.54 -16.23
N PHE A 58 11.47 28.22 -17.52
CA PHE A 58 12.62 27.86 -18.34
C PHE A 58 13.44 29.11 -18.72
N GLN A 59 14.72 29.09 -18.44
CA GLN A 59 15.66 30.11 -18.77
C GLN A 59 16.60 29.70 -19.92
N PRO A 60 16.93 30.56 -20.88
CA PRO A 60 17.87 30.23 -21.94
C PRO A 60 19.27 30.04 -21.33
N ILE A 61 19.96 28.96 -21.70
CA ILE A 61 21.30 28.64 -21.22
C ILE A 61 22.35 28.62 -22.33
N GLY A 62 21.93 28.70 -23.58
CA GLY A 62 22.81 28.77 -24.73
C GLY A 62 22.21 28.25 -26.02
N THR A 63 23.05 28.27 -27.05
CA THR A 63 22.72 27.74 -28.37
C THR A 63 23.72 26.67 -28.77
N PHE A 64 23.36 25.77 -29.64
CA PHE A 64 24.26 24.75 -30.17
C PHE A 64 23.89 24.37 -31.61
N LYS A 65 24.87 23.79 -32.29
CA LYS A 65 24.72 23.12 -33.57
C LYS A 65 25.12 21.65 -33.41
N GLY A 66 24.44 20.76 -34.10
CA GLY A 66 24.75 19.33 -34.06
C GLY A 66 23.83 18.52 -33.19
N LYS A 67 24.16 17.24 -32.96
CA LYS A 67 23.29 16.24 -32.36
C LYS A 67 23.27 16.29 -30.83
N THR A 68 24.33 16.80 -30.20
CA THR A 68 24.50 16.74 -28.74
C THR A 68 24.89 18.09 -28.14
N PHE A 69 24.41 18.34 -26.95
CA PHE A 69 24.81 19.42 -26.08
C PHE A 69 25.21 18.88 -24.71
N THR A 70 26.18 19.49 -24.03
CA THR A 70 26.51 19.14 -22.64
C THR A 70 26.45 20.38 -21.77
N ASP A 71 25.48 20.38 -20.85
CA ASP A 71 25.40 21.40 -19.81
C ASP A 71 26.39 21.07 -18.68
N LYS A 72 27.40 21.89 -18.49
CA LYS A 72 28.44 21.78 -17.46
C LYS A 72 28.23 22.74 -16.29
N LYS A 73 27.22 23.63 -16.39
CA LYS A 73 26.97 24.69 -15.39
C LYS A 73 25.87 24.28 -14.42
N LEU A 74 25.98 23.10 -13.84
CA LEU A 74 25.02 22.58 -12.85
C LEU A 74 25.41 23.05 -11.45
N LYS A 75 24.40 23.39 -10.66
CA LYS A 75 24.52 23.61 -9.22
C LYS A 75 23.73 22.52 -8.51
N GLY A 76 24.41 21.65 -7.74
CA GLY A 76 23.79 20.55 -7.05
C GLY A 76 23.45 19.31 -7.94
N SER A 77 22.45 18.56 -7.57
CA SER A 77 22.12 17.29 -8.20
C SER A 77 21.62 17.46 -9.65
N PRO A 78 22.07 16.61 -10.59
CA PRO A 78 21.59 16.60 -11.97
C PRO A 78 20.08 16.31 -12.07
N PHE A 79 19.48 15.71 -11.03
CA PHE A 79 18.06 15.38 -10.97
C PHE A 79 17.13 16.60 -10.73
N ASN A 80 17.70 17.80 -10.58
CA ASN A 80 16.90 19.01 -10.40
C ASN A 80 16.49 19.66 -11.72
N TYR A 81 17.09 19.27 -12.85
CA TYR A 81 17.00 20.03 -14.08
C TYR A 81 16.09 19.40 -15.12
N TYR A 82 15.32 20.29 -15.77
CA TYR A 82 14.46 20.06 -16.91
C TYR A 82 14.97 20.88 -18.09
N TYR A 83 14.93 20.33 -19.30
CA TYR A 83 15.48 20.96 -20.50
C TYR A 83 14.46 20.99 -21.62
N LYS A 84 14.48 22.09 -22.38
CA LYS A 84 13.79 22.25 -23.64
C LYS A 84 14.74 22.65 -24.73
N VAL A 85 14.62 21.99 -25.89
CA VAL A 85 15.33 22.39 -27.11
C VAL A 85 14.29 22.95 -28.06
N LYS A 86 14.60 24.19 -28.56
CA LYS A 86 13.74 24.89 -29.52
C LYS A 86 14.51 25.21 -30.80
N ASP A 87 13.82 25.28 -31.94
CA ASP A 87 14.36 25.78 -33.17
C ASP A 87 14.54 27.30 -33.14
N ALA A 88 15.06 27.87 -34.26
CA ALA A 88 15.26 29.33 -34.39
C ALA A 88 13.92 30.10 -34.38
N SER A 89 12.83 29.47 -34.74
CA SER A 89 11.47 30.05 -34.74
C SER A 89 10.79 29.98 -33.39
N GLY A 90 11.43 29.32 -32.39
CA GLY A 90 10.89 29.15 -31.04
C GLY A 90 10.00 27.89 -30.83
N ASN A 91 9.84 27.05 -31.88
CA ASN A 91 9.09 25.82 -31.74
C ASN A 91 9.86 24.82 -30.87
N GLU A 92 9.13 24.16 -29.93
CA GLU A 92 9.73 23.14 -29.07
C GLU A 92 9.93 21.84 -29.85
N LEU A 93 11.19 21.42 -29.94
CA LEU A 93 11.58 20.16 -30.59
C LEU A 93 11.73 19.00 -29.60
N LEU A 94 12.20 19.28 -28.37
CA LEU A 94 12.46 18.27 -27.37
C LEU A 94 12.23 18.84 -25.97
N SER A 95 11.58 18.07 -25.11
CA SER A 95 11.49 18.32 -23.67
C SER A 95 11.95 17.08 -22.93
N VAL A 96 12.94 17.19 -22.05
CA VAL A 96 13.56 16.05 -21.34
C VAL A 96 14.00 16.44 -19.94
N SER A 97 14.00 15.47 -19.04
CA SER A 97 14.58 15.60 -17.70
C SER A 97 15.19 14.28 -17.22
N MET A 98 16.17 14.37 -16.35
CA MET A 98 16.72 13.19 -15.68
C MET A 98 15.65 12.51 -14.79
N GLN A 99 14.66 13.25 -14.30
CA GLN A 99 13.54 12.70 -13.53
C GLN A 99 12.70 11.72 -14.38
N GLU A 100 12.30 12.17 -15.58
CA GLU A 100 11.51 11.31 -16.48
C GLU A 100 12.32 10.14 -17.01
N GLU A 101 13.61 10.34 -17.26
CA GLU A 101 14.53 9.28 -17.68
C GLU A 101 14.63 8.19 -16.60
N ILE A 102 14.67 8.55 -15.32
CA ILE A 102 14.80 7.61 -14.21
C ILE A 102 13.43 6.99 -13.85
N TRP A 103 12.43 7.85 -13.63
CA TRP A 103 11.17 7.43 -13.01
C TRP A 103 10.04 7.10 -14.01
N GLY A 104 10.14 7.60 -15.25
CA GLY A 104 9.05 7.55 -16.22
C GLY A 104 7.95 8.59 -15.97
N GLY A 105 7.00 8.70 -16.91
CA GLY A 105 6.02 9.78 -16.95
C GLY A 105 4.93 9.76 -15.87
N ASN A 106 4.81 8.67 -15.11
CA ASN A 106 3.80 8.52 -14.04
C ASN A 106 4.32 8.90 -12.65
N VAL A 107 5.56 9.35 -12.55
CA VAL A 107 6.15 9.90 -11.31
C VAL A 107 6.34 11.40 -11.48
N TYR A 108 5.65 12.15 -10.64
CA TYR A 108 5.72 13.61 -10.59
C TYR A 108 6.60 13.99 -9.41
N VAL A 109 7.73 14.64 -9.68
CA VAL A 109 8.62 15.11 -8.63
C VAL A 109 8.62 16.63 -8.64
N TYR A 110 8.19 17.22 -7.52
CA TYR A 110 8.14 18.65 -7.34
C TYR A 110 9.26 19.15 -6.43
N SER A 111 9.68 20.38 -6.66
CA SER A 111 10.70 21.10 -5.89
C SER A 111 10.17 22.46 -5.42
N PRO A 112 10.77 23.09 -4.40
CA PRO A 112 10.33 24.40 -3.92
C PRO A 112 10.42 25.51 -4.97
N SER A 113 11.16 25.31 -6.05
CA SER A 113 11.27 26.26 -7.18
C SER A 113 10.13 26.15 -8.19
N ASP A 114 9.25 25.16 -8.03
CA ASP A 114 8.09 24.97 -8.90
C ASP A 114 7.05 26.09 -8.73
N ASN A 115 6.22 26.30 -9.76
CA ASN A 115 5.06 27.16 -9.67
C ASN A 115 3.96 26.44 -8.86
N MET A 116 3.70 26.89 -7.65
CA MET A 116 2.81 26.20 -6.70
C MET A 116 1.37 26.11 -7.18
N GLU A 117 0.85 27.13 -7.85
CA GLU A 117 -0.49 27.09 -8.43
C GLU A 117 -0.59 25.99 -9.53
N GLN A 118 0.44 25.86 -10.35
CA GLN A 118 0.50 24.82 -11.37
C GLN A 118 0.68 23.44 -10.74
N VAL A 119 1.46 23.30 -9.67
CA VAL A 119 1.57 22.06 -8.89
C VAL A 119 0.20 21.60 -8.42
N GLY A 120 -0.58 22.47 -7.77
CA GLY A 120 -1.94 22.16 -7.33
C GLY A 120 -2.86 21.75 -8.50
N ARG A 121 -2.81 22.50 -9.62
CA ARG A 121 -3.59 22.16 -10.83
C ARG A 121 -3.23 20.79 -11.42
N GLU A 122 -1.93 20.48 -11.55
CA GLU A 122 -1.48 19.19 -12.12
C GLU A 122 -1.93 18.00 -11.25
N ILE A 123 -1.80 18.11 -9.92
CA ILE A 123 -2.19 17.04 -8.99
C ILE A 123 -3.71 16.86 -9.01
N ASN A 124 -4.49 17.96 -8.92
CA ASN A 124 -5.95 17.88 -8.93
C ASN A 124 -6.48 17.43 -10.31
N ALA A 125 -5.78 17.70 -11.41
CA ALA A 125 -6.13 17.15 -12.72
C ALA A 125 -5.94 15.61 -12.79
N ILE A 126 -4.97 15.05 -12.07
CA ILE A 126 -4.87 13.59 -11.90
C ILE A 126 -6.05 13.08 -11.09
N HIS A 127 -6.39 13.78 -10.00
CA HIS A 127 -7.56 13.42 -9.19
C HIS A 127 -8.83 13.39 -10.02
N ASP A 128 -9.15 14.43 -10.76
CA ASP A 128 -10.40 14.53 -11.54
C ASP A 128 -10.54 13.40 -12.57
N ARG A 129 -9.41 12.99 -13.14
CA ARG A 129 -9.35 11.88 -14.09
C ARG A 129 -9.54 10.51 -13.43
N MET A 130 -9.05 10.35 -12.18
CA MET A 130 -8.97 9.07 -11.50
C MET A 130 -10.03 8.88 -10.40
N PHE A 131 -10.75 9.93 -10.04
CA PHE A 131 -11.63 9.99 -8.87
C PHE A 131 -12.64 8.85 -8.78
N ARG A 132 -13.21 8.42 -9.91
CA ARG A 132 -14.20 7.34 -9.98
C ARG A 132 -13.68 6.09 -10.69
N ASP A 133 -12.42 6.07 -11.11
CA ASP A 133 -11.84 4.96 -11.87
C ASP A 133 -11.19 3.92 -10.92
N GLN A 134 -12.04 3.25 -10.12
CA GLN A 134 -11.64 2.24 -9.15
C GLN A 134 -10.86 1.07 -9.80
N PHE A 135 -11.09 0.78 -11.07
CA PHE A 135 -10.44 -0.32 -11.80
C PHE A 135 -9.50 0.20 -12.90
N SER A 136 -8.92 1.38 -12.70
CA SER A 136 -7.99 2.00 -13.63
C SER A 136 -6.75 1.14 -13.89
N ARG A 137 -6.20 1.31 -15.09
CA ARG A 137 -4.85 0.82 -15.44
C ARG A 137 -3.76 1.81 -15.07
N HIS A 138 -4.12 3.04 -14.79
CA HIS A 138 -3.17 4.10 -14.46
C HIS A 138 -2.76 4.03 -12.98
N ARG A 139 -1.51 4.41 -12.73
CA ARG A 139 -0.86 4.43 -11.43
C ARG A 139 0.00 5.68 -11.36
N TYR A 140 0.02 6.38 -10.23
CA TYR A 140 0.76 7.63 -10.08
C TYR A 140 1.50 7.71 -8.76
N ALA A 141 2.71 8.28 -8.79
CA ALA A 141 3.42 8.74 -7.59
C ALA A 141 3.65 10.25 -7.70
N VAL A 142 3.29 10.97 -6.65
CA VAL A 142 3.50 12.40 -6.50
C VAL A 142 4.46 12.62 -5.34
N LEU A 143 5.64 13.14 -5.64
CA LEU A 143 6.77 13.19 -4.72
C LEU A 143 7.22 14.65 -4.55
N PHE A 144 7.43 15.07 -3.30
CA PHE A 144 7.84 16.44 -2.96
C PHE A 144 9.24 16.41 -2.34
N LYS A 145 10.20 17.10 -2.94
CA LYS A 145 11.51 17.34 -2.32
C LYS A 145 11.36 18.21 -1.07
N PRO A 146 12.32 18.22 -0.13
CA PRO A 146 12.26 19.09 1.04
C PRO A 146 11.92 20.52 0.68
N GLY A 147 10.90 21.11 1.34
CA GLY A 147 10.45 22.47 1.08
C GLY A 147 9.01 22.76 1.47
N ASP A 148 8.58 23.98 1.17
CA ASP A 148 7.24 24.51 1.46
C ASP A 148 6.38 24.55 0.19
N TYR A 149 5.29 23.82 0.20
CA TYR A 149 4.32 23.70 -0.90
C TYR A 149 2.92 24.16 -0.50
N ARG A 150 2.77 24.87 0.63
CA ARG A 150 1.46 25.28 1.15
C ARG A 150 0.67 26.13 0.16
N GLN A 151 1.34 26.89 -0.71
CA GLN A 151 0.69 27.68 -1.75
C GLN A 151 0.09 26.84 -2.90
N ALA A 152 0.35 25.52 -2.95
CA ALA A 152 -0.32 24.64 -3.90
C ALA A 152 -1.80 24.39 -3.54
N GLY A 153 -2.22 24.78 -2.32
CA GLY A 153 -3.59 24.63 -1.84
C GLY A 153 -3.93 23.20 -1.44
N ASP A 154 -5.21 22.86 -1.52
CA ASP A 154 -5.72 21.54 -1.20
C ASP A 154 -5.41 20.54 -2.30
N LEU A 155 -4.83 19.39 -1.92
CA LEU A 155 -4.45 18.32 -2.82
C LEU A 155 -5.36 17.11 -2.61
N ASN A 156 -6.03 16.68 -3.68
CA ASN A 156 -6.94 15.53 -3.63
C ASN A 156 -6.25 14.25 -4.12
N VAL A 157 -6.30 13.20 -3.32
CA VAL A 157 -5.66 11.91 -3.60
C VAL A 157 -6.72 10.92 -4.12
N PRO A 158 -6.68 10.57 -5.41
CA PRO A 158 -7.60 9.62 -6.02
C PRO A 158 -7.10 8.18 -5.89
N TYR A 159 -7.81 7.24 -6.53
CA TYR A 159 -7.35 5.86 -6.69
C TYR A 159 -5.95 5.77 -7.29
N TYR A 160 -5.15 4.85 -6.79
CA TYR A 160 -3.80 4.49 -7.26
C TYR A 160 -2.82 5.66 -7.29
N MET A 161 -3.01 6.62 -6.42
CA MET A 161 -2.03 7.67 -6.18
C MET A 161 -1.31 7.44 -4.85
N HIS A 162 0.01 7.48 -4.89
CA HIS A 162 0.89 7.62 -3.73
C HIS A 162 1.42 9.05 -3.68
N ILE A 163 1.11 9.79 -2.61
CA ILE A 163 1.64 11.13 -2.35
C ILE A 163 2.66 11.06 -1.22
N ALA A 164 3.89 11.55 -1.45
CA ALA A 164 4.95 11.42 -0.46
C ALA A 164 5.92 12.59 -0.43
N GLY A 165 6.41 12.92 0.76
CA GLY A 165 7.55 13.79 0.98
C GLY A 165 8.87 13.03 0.88
N LEU A 166 9.85 13.62 0.22
CA LEU A 166 11.20 13.09 0.05
C LEU A 166 12.18 13.66 1.09
N GLY A 167 11.70 14.08 2.25
CA GLY A 167 12.55 14.51 3.35
C GLY A 167 13.04 13.34 4.19
N GLU A 168 14.10 13.54 4.98
CA GLU A 168 14.54 12.58 5.99
C GLU A 168 13.48 12.38 7.08
N THR A 169 12.70 13.41 7.34
CA THR A 169 11.57 13.39 8.27
C THR A 169 10.36 14.09 7.67
N PRO A 170 9.15 13.86 8.16
CA PRO A 170 7.95 14.51 7.63
C PRO A 170 7.98 16.04 7.75
N TYR A 171 8.74 16.57 8.69
CA TYR A 171 8.84 18.03 8.90
C TYR A 171 9.56 18.76 7.75
N ALA A 172 10.31 18.05 6.91
CA ALA A 172 11.04 18.63 5.82
C ALA A 172 10.16 19.04 4.62
N VAL A 173 8.94 18.50 4.51
CA VAL A 173 7.99 18.81 3.43
C VAL A 173 6.70 19.32 4.03
N GLN A 174 6.29 20.54 3.67
CA GLN A 174 5.08 21.16 4.21
C GLN A 174 4.02 21.33 3.13
N LEU A 175 2.88 20.67 3.30
CA LEU A 175 1.69 20.80 2.46
C LEU A 175 0.63 21.62 3.17
N HIS A 176 -0.25 22.30 2.42
CA HIS A 176 -1.39 23.00 2.98
C HIS A 176 -2.41 22.02 3.53
N ASN A 177 -2.92 21.18 2.67
CA ASN A 177 -3.88 20.14 3.03
C ASN A 177 -3.89 18.99 2.03
N VAL A 178 -4.35 17.81 2.48
CA VAL A 178 -4.47 16.61 1.65
C VAL A 178 -5.80 15.93 1.95
N HIS A 179 -6.55 15.57 0.93
CA HIS A 179 -7.87 14.99 1.08
C HIS A 179 -8.07 13.69 0.30
N THR A 180 -8.97 12.86 0.78
CA THR A 180 -9.48 11.69 0.06
C THR A 180 -10.97 11.84 -0.19
N PRO A 181 -11.42 12.55 -1.25
CA PRO A 181 -12.83 12.69 -1.56
C PRO A 181 -13.52 11.34 -1.75
N ALA A 182 -14.74 11.21 -1.23
CA ALA A 182 -15.52 9.98 -1.32
C ALA A 182 -16.07 9.79 -2.73
N PRO A 183 -15.84 8.65 -3.41
CA PRO A 183 -16.22 8.45 -4.80
C PRO A 183 -17.69 8.10 -5.00
N LEU A 184 -18.38 7.63 -3.97
CA LEU A 184 -19.77 7.19 -4.03
C LEU A 184 -20.74 8.30 -3.62
N PRO A 185 -22.02 8.25 -4.08
CA PRO A 185 -23.05 9.20 -3.68
C PRO A 185 -23.24 9.30 -2.16
N GLY A 186 -23.65 10.46 -1.67
CA GLY A 186 -23.89 10.71 -0.24
C GLY A 186 -22.60 10.75 0.60
N ASN A 187 -21.48 11.11 -0.02
CA ASN A 187 -20.17 11.14 0.62
C ASN A 187 -19.73 9.78 1.19
N ASN A 188 -20.23 8.69 0.63
CA ASN A 188 -19.91 7.35 1.06
C ASN A 188 -18.49 6.97 0.62
N GLY A 189 -17.62 6.75 1.59
CA GLY A 189 -16.20 6.40 1.44
C GLY A 189 -15.90 4.92 1.54
N THR A 190 -16.91 4.02 1.57
CA THR A 190 -16.66 2.56 1.71
C THR A 190 -15.89 1.94 0.54
N CYS A 191 -15.76 2.64 -0.57
CA CYS A 191 -14.88 2.27 -1.69
C CYS A 191 -13.68 3.22 -1.86
N THR A 192 -13.26 3.93 -0.81
CA THR A 192 -12.10 4.84 -0.87
C THR A 192 -10.81 4.07 -0.61
N PHE A 193 -10.42 3.20 -1.57
CA PHE A 193 -9.25 2.31 -1.50
C PHE A 193 -8.05 2.83 -2.28
N TRP A 194 -6.93 2.12 -2.21
CA TRP A 194 -5.73 2.21 -3.06
C TRP A 194 -5.23 3.63 -3.24
N ARG A 195 -5.00 4.30 -2.12
CA ARG A 195 -4.36 5.61 -2.03
C ARG A 195 -3.49 5.67 -0.79
N SER A 196 -2.39 6.37 -0.84
CA SER A 196 -1.46 6.42 0.28
C SER A 196 -0.81 7.77 0.44
N ALA A 197 -0.51 8.12 1.68
CA ALA A 197 0.19 9.35 2.04
C ALA A 197 1.34 9.03 2.99
N GLU A 198 2.53 9.59 2.71
CA GLU A 198 3.74 9.27 3.44
C GLU A 198 4.69 10.45 3.60
N ASN A 199 5.26 10.60 4.78
CA ASN A 199 6.45 11.39 5.09
C ASN A 199 6.36 12.89 4.74
N PHE A 200 5.29 13.57 5.14
CA PHE A 200 5.13 15.01 5.02
C PHE A 200 4.35 15.60 6.18
N SER A 201 4.38 16.92 6.30
CA SER A 201 3.58 17.71 7.26
C SER A 201 2.36 18.31 6.57
N VAL A 202 1.20 18.21 7.23
CA VAL A 202 0.00 19.00 6.92
C VAL A 202 -0.09 20.11 7.94
N THR A 203 0.01 21.36 7.48
CA THR A 203 0.14 22.54 8.36
C THR A 203 -1.02 23.50 8.17
N GLY A 204 -1.48 24.09 9.25
CA GLY A 204 -2.58 25.05 9.26
C GLY A 204 -3.26 25.16 10.63
N PRO A 205 -4.36 25.92 10.73
CA PRO A 205 -5.06 26.06 12.00
C PRO A 205 -5.67 24.74 12.46
N GLN A 206 -5.80 24.60 13.77
CA GLN A 206 -6.64 23.57 14.37
C GLN A 206 -8.10 24.01 14.25
N SER A 207 -8.85 23.34 13.42
CA SER A 207 -10.25 23.65 13.18
C SER A 207 -11.04 22.36 12.95
N TYR A 208 -12.32 22.40 13.23
CA TYR A 208 -13.27 21.34 12.91
C TYR A 208 -14.11 21.67 11.66
N ALA A 209 -13.92 22.84 11.07
CA ALA A 209 -14.55 23.18 9.80
C ALA A 209 -14.14 22.21 8.72
N GLU A 210 -15.09 21.79 7.88
CA GLU A 210 -14.84 20.74 6.89
C GLU A 210 -13.72 21.12 5.93
N GLU A 211 -13.66 22.36 5.49
CA GLU A 211 -12.66 22.90 4.57
C GLU A 211 -11.26 23.02 5.18
N GLU A 212 -11.14 23.04 6.52
CA GLU A 212 -9.86 23.24 7.19
C GLU A 212 -9.24 21.98 7.76
N CYS A 213 -10.00 20.87 7.79
CA CYS A 213 -9.51 19.60 8.32
C CYS A 213 -8.63 18.86 7.31
N PHE A 214 -7.63 18.16 7.81
CA PHE A 214 -6.98 17.08 7.08
C PHE A 214 -7.94 15.88 6.99
N ARG A 215 -8.44 15.58 5.79
CA ARG A 215 -9.51 14.60 5.66
C ARG A 215 -9.02 13.31 5.00
N TRP A 216 -8.86 12.29 5.84
CA TRP A 216 -8.48 10.95 5.41
C TRP A 216 -9.65 9.98 5.65
N ALA A 217 -10.70 10.14 4.84
CA ALA A 217 -11.94 9.39 4.91
C ALA A 217 -11.83 8.18 3.97
N VAL A 218 -11.33 7.06 4.48
CA VAL A 218 -10.88 5.94 3.67
C VAL A 218 -11.47 4.62 4.10
N SER A 219 -11.25 3.63 3.26
CA SER A 219 -11.44 2.21 3.56
C SER A 219 -10.09 1.49 3.48
N GLN A 220 -10.07 0.19 3.31
CA GLN A 220 -8.88 -0.64 3.29
C GLN A 220 -7.85 -0.18 2.24
N ALA A 221 -6.61 -0.55 2.38
CA ALA A 221 -5.53 -0.24 1.45
C ALA A 221 -5.26 1.27 1.25
N ALA A 222 -5.36 2.03 2.32
CA ALA A 222 -5.15 3.48 2.29
C ALA A 222 -4.32 3.97 3.49
N PRO A 223 -3.03 3.59 3.59
CA PRO A 223 -2.19 3.90 4.74
C PRO A 223 -1.81 5.37 4.85
N LEU A 224 -1.73 5.83 6.11
CA LEU A 224 -0.95 6.98 6.52
C LEU A 224 0.34 6.51 7.18
N ARG A 225 1.49 6.95 6.70
CA ARG A 225 2.78 6.66 7.34
C ARG A 225 3.63 7.91 7.47
N ARG A 226 4.21 8.11 8.65
CA ARG A 226 5.12 9.24 8.90
C ARG A 226 4.48 10.59 8.52
N ILE A 227 3.24 10.81 8.92
CA ILE A 227 2.54 12.08 8.73
C ILE A 227 2.66 12.91 10.00
N HIS A 228 3.12 14.15 9.87
CA HIS A 228 2.95 15.16 10.90
C HIS A 228 1.73 16.01 10.56
N SER A 229 0.74 16.07 11.46
CA SER A 229 -0.44 16.88 11.22
C SER A 229 -0.67 17.91 12.34
N ALA A 230 -0.56 19.19 11.99
CA ALA A 230 -1.01 20.30 12.83
C ALA A 230 -2.51 20.58 12.66
N ARG A 231 -3.15 20.01 11.64
CA ARG A 231 -4.61 20.11 11.40
C ARG A 231 -5.33 18.94 12.06
N THR A 232 -6.57 19.18 12.48
CA THR A 232 -7.47 18.12 12.91
C THR A 232 -7.68 17.12 11.79
N MET A 233 -7.46 15.84 12.05
CA MET A 233 -7.74 14.77 11.08
C MET A 233 -9.18 14.31 11.23
N ARG A 234 -9.92 14.28 10.14
CA ARG A 234 -11.27 13.72 10.07
C ARG A 234 -11.28 12.49 9.16
N ASN A 235 -12.03 11.47 9.60
CA ASN A 235 -12.15 10.20 8.91
C ASN A 235 -13.48 10.05 8.13
N GLN A 236 -14.16 11.15 7.86
CA GLN A 236 -15.49 11.17 7.26
C GLN A 236 -15.72 12.42 6.41
N TRP A 237 -16.54 12.30 5.37
CA TRP A 237 -17.15 13.43 4.65
C TRP A 237 -18.62 13.52 5.01
N GLY A 238 -19.08 14.68 5.48
CA GLY A 238 -20.48 14.87 5.87
C GLY A 238 -20.98 13.76 6.80
N ASN A 239 -22.00 13.01 6.36
CA ASN A 239 -22.54 11.84 7.08
C ASN A 239 -22.26 10.51 6.34
N GLY A 240 -21.29 10.47 5.43
CA GLY A 240 -20.97 9.27 4.65
C GLY A 240 -20.34 8.16 5.48
N TRP A 241 -20.57 6.92 5.06
CA TRP A 241 -19.96 5.75 5.67
C TRP A 241 -18.51 5.57 5.21
N VAL A 242 -17.69 4.99 6.06
CA VAL A 242 -16.30 4.61 5.79
C VAL A 242 -15.99 3.31 6.53
N SER A 243 -15.18 2.42 5.94
CA SER A 243 -15.01 1.08 6.52
C SER A 243 -13.79 0.90 7.39
N GLY A 244 -12.74 1.68 7.24
CA GLY A 244 -11.60 1.49 8.11
C GLY A 244 -10.33 2.17 7.61
N GLY A 245 -9.34 2.25 8.47
CA GLY A 245 -8.09 2.88 8.14
C GLY A 245 -6.93 2.46 9.01
N TYR A 246 -5.76 2.91 8.62
CA TYR A 246 -4.49 2.58 9.19
C TYR A 246 -3.57 3.81 9.26
N ALA A 247 -2.97 4.03 10.43
CA ALA A 247 -1.93 5.04 10.60
C ALA A 247 -0.77 4.49 11.42
N ALA A 248 0.45 4.64 10.94
CA ALA A 248 1.65 4.22 11.66
C ALA A 248 2.75 5.27 11.59
N ASP A 249 3.51 5.37 12.69
CA ASP A 249 4.67 6.27 12.79
C ASP A 249 4.29 7.74 12.51
N CYS A 250 3.07 8.15 12.91
CA CYS A 250 2.50 9.48 12.66
C CYS A 250 2.51 10.36 13.91
N ASP A 251 2.75 11.66 13.72
CA ASP A 251 2.75 12.69 14.76
C ASP A 251 1.53 13.61 14.60
N PHE A 252 0.48 13.38 15.35
CA PHE A 252 -0.74 14.19 15.33
C PHE A 252 -0.72 15.23 16.45
N GLN A 253 -0.45 16.46 16.11
CA GLN A 253 -0.44 17.60 17.03
C GLN A 253 -1.86 18.15 17.33
N ALA A 254 -2.78 17.99 16.39
CA ALA A 254 -4.19 18.29 16.53
C ALA A 254 -4.99 16.97 16.69
N PRO A 255 -6.28 17.03 17.08
CA PRO A 255 -7.10 15.85 17.24
C PRO A 255 -7.08 14.96 15.99
N ALA A 256 -6.74 13.68 16.19
CA ALA A 256 -6.78 12.67 15.14
C ALA A 256 -8.09 11.91 15.25
N GLY A 257 -8.96 12.12 14.28
CA GLY A 257 -10.37 11.88 14.27
C GLY A 257 -10.87 10.51 14.67
N SER A 258 -12.11 10.52 15.02
CA SER A 258 -12.94 9.37 15.35
C SER A 258 -14.33 9.54 14.75
N ASP A 259 -14.41 10.06 13.56
CA ASP A 259 -15.67 10.19 12.85
C ASP A 259 -16.32 8.81 12.61
N HIS A 260 -17.33 8.72 11.82
CA HIS A 260 -18.17 7.55 11.59
C HIS A 260 -17.43 6.42 10.82
N GLN A 261 -16.34 5.92 11.39
CA GLN A 261 -15.58 4.76 10.91
C GLN A 261 -16.14 3.47 11.52
N GLN A 262 -16.08 2.38 10.74
CA GLN A 262 -16.38 1.05 11.29
C GLN A 262 -15.26 0.59 12.21
N GLN A 263 -14.00 0.81 11.82
CA GLN A 263 -12.81 0.46 12.57
C GLN A 263 -11.62 1.34 12.19
N TRP A 264 -10.63 1.44 13.11
CA TRP A 264 -9.38 2.15 12.84
C TRP A 264 -8.23 1.58 13.68
N TYR A 265 -7.04 1.53 13.10
CA TYR A 265 -5.83 1.09 13.77
C TYR A 265 -4.73 2.14 13.74
N TYR A 266 -4.21 2.49 14.92
CA TYR A 266 -3.02 3.31 15.09
C TYR A 266 -1.89 2.49 15.66
N ARG A 267 -0.69 2.57 15.05
CA ARG A 267 0.51 1.88 15.54
C ARG A 267 1.68 2.86 15.66
N ASN A 268 2.42 2.78 16.80
CA ASN A 268 3.66 3.56 17.01
C ASN A 268 3.53 5.04 16.60
N SER A 269 2.47 5.69 16.99
CA SER A 269 2.16 7.08 16.67
C SER A 269 2.08 7.93 17.93
N VAL A 270 2.06 9.25 17.77
CA VAL A 270 1.87 10.20 18.87
C VAL A 270 0.55 10.95 18.68
N LEU A 271 -0.29 10.98 19.69
CA LEU A 271 -1.56 11.73 19.72
C LEU A 271 -1.47 12.81 20.79
N GLN A 272 -1.09 14.04 20.43
CA GLN A 272 -0.89 15.15 21.37
C GLN A 272 -2.19 15.65 22.00
N GLN A 273 -3.30 15.62 21.26
CA GLN A 273 -4.62 16.06 21.73
C GLN A 273 -5.66 14.92 21.71
N GLY A 274 -5.23 13.71 21.43
CA GLY A 274 -6.11 12.55 21.41
C GLY A 274 -7.08 12.53 20.21
N ARG A 275 -8.27 11.98 20.44
CA ARG A 275 -9.37 11.97 19.47
C ARG A 275 -10.09 13.30 19.48
N GLY A 276 -10.67 13.67 18.33
CA GLY A 276 -11.63 14.77 18.29
C GLY A 276 -12.94 14.42 19.03
N GLU A 277 -13.77 15.41 19.28
CA GLU A 277 -15.12 15.28 19.85
C GLU A 277 -16.16 14.72 18.87
N PHE A 278 -15.70 14.12 17.77
CA PHE A 278 -16.56 13.58 16.73
C PHE A 278 -17.19 12.25 17.12
N ARG A 279 -18.18 11.84 16.33
CA ARG A 279 -18.91 10.59 16.53
C ARG A 279 -17.98 9.41 16.63
N GLU A 280 -18.30 8.49 17.51
CA GLU A 280 -17.48 7.34 17.85
C GLU A 280 -17.26 6.40 16.66
N ILE A 281 -16.09 5.78 16.61
CA ILE A 281 -15.87 4.56 15.81
C ILE A 281 -16.79 3.49 16.36
N LYS A 282 -17.46 2.82 15.44
CA LYS A 282 -18.63 2.05 15.81
C LYS A 282 -18.31 0.68 16.39
N TYR A 283 -17.29 -0.01 15.86
CA TYR A 283 -17.10 -1.42 16.17
C TYR A 283 -15.76 -1.76 16.78
N ASN A 284 -14.65 -1.23 16.28
CA ASN A 284 -13.31 -1.64 16.68
C ASN A 284 -12.29 -0.51 16.53
N TYR A 285 -11.72 -0.11 17.63
CA TYR A 285 -10.72 0.95 17.70
C TYR A 285 -9.48 0.43 18.41
N CYS A 286 -8.35 0.34 17.71
CA CYS A 286 -7.13 -0.22 18.27
C CYS A 286 -5.97 0.79 18.25
N PHE A 287 -5.35 0.97 19.41
CA PHE A 287 -4.15 1.76 19.62
C PHE A 287 -3.04 0.84 20.10
N GLN A 288 -1.98 0.69 19.35
CA GLN A 288 -0.82 -0.13 19.71
C GLN A 288 0.48 0.66 19.68
N GLY A 289 1.20 0.67 20.79
CA GLY A 289 2.44 1.43 20.93
C GLY A 289 2.25 2.93 20.72
N VAL A 290 1.07 3.48 21.01
CA VAL A 290 0.75 4.89 20.82
C VAL A 290 1.12 5.69 22.06
N GLU A 291 1.85 6.80 21.86
CA GLU A 291 2.13 7.76 22.89
C GLU A 291 1.00 8.82 22.96
N LEU A 292 0.56 9.10 24.17
CA LEU A 292 -0.49 10.07 24.43
C LEU A 292 0.09 11.33 25.03
N GLY A 293 -0.28 12.49 24.48
CA GLY A 293 0.12 13.79 24.98
C GLY A 293 -0.30 14.02 26.44
N GLN A 294 0.33 14.97 27.10
CA GLN A 294 0.07 15.25 28.53
C GLN A 294 -1.35 15.69 28.82
N SER A 295 -2.00 16.40 27.89
CA SER A 295 -3.36 16.90 28.00
C SER A 295 -4.44 15.87 27.64
N VAL A 296 -4.06 14.68 27.17
CA VAL A 296 -5.01 13.65 26.76
C VAL A 296 -5.59 12.95 27.97
N ASP A 297 -6.92 12.85 28.03
CA ASP A 297 -7.57 11.99 29.03
C ASP A 297 -7.29 10.53 28.71
N LYS A 298 -6.31 9.96 29.41
CA LYS A 298 -5.87 8.58 29.23
C LYS A 298 -6.96 7.55 29.52
N SER A 299 -8.02 7.92 30.24
CA SER A 299 -9.12 7.00 30.54
C SER A 299 -9.89 6.61 29.28
N THR A 300 -9.89 7.46 28.24
CA THR A 300 -10.54 7.18 26.94
C THR A 300 -9.78 6.21 26.07
N TYR A 301 -8.51 5.92 26.43
CA TYR A 301 -7.62 5.02 25.71
C TYR A 301 -7.33 3.72 26.49
N ARG A 302 -8.27 3.29 27.29
CA ARG A 302 -8.21 1.98 28.00
C ARG A 302 -9.10 0.98 27.30
N ASP A 303 -8.74 -0.28 27.45
CA ASP A 303 -9.63 -1.37 27.10
C ASP A 303 -10.98 -1.20 27.79
N ASN A 304 -12.04 -1.19 27.02
CA ASN A 304 -13.38 -0.90 27.54
C ASN A 304 -14.47 -1.85 27.01
N TRP A 305 -14.07 -2.95 26.37
CA TRP A 305 -15.05 -3.90 25.82
C TRP A 305 -15.90 -4.56 26.87
N ALA A 306 -15.35 -4.86 28.05
CA ALA A 306 -16.12 -5.40 29.19
C ALA A 306 -17.22 -4.45 29.68
N GLN A 307 -17.16 -3.16 29.35
CA GLN A 307 -18.17 -2.15 29.65
C GLN A 307 -19.05 -1.81 28.43
N GLY A 308 -19.01 -2.63 27.37
CA GLY A 308 -19.75 -2.38 26.13
C GLY A 308 -19.07 -1.42 25.16
N GLY A 309 -17.83 -0.99 25.44
CA GLY A 309 -17.03 -0.15 24.55
C GLY A 309 -16.40 -0.93 23.39
N ASN A 310 -15.50 -0.28 22.67
CA ASN A 310 -14.89 -0.79 21.44
C ASN A 310 -13.40 -0.45 21.30
N VAL A 311 -12.78 0.01 22.38
CA VAL A 311 -11.36 0.41 22.39
C VAL A 311 -10.49 -0.74 22.88
N THR A 312 -9.46 -1.05 22.08
CA THR A 312 -8.33 -1.92 22.44
C THR A 312 -7.08 -1.05 22.55
N PHE A 313 -6.38 -1.11 23.68
CA PHE A 313 -5.14 -0.38 23.90
C PHE A 313 -3.98 -1.32 24.28
N ILE A 314 -2.97 -1.37 23.42
CA ILE A 314 -1.80 -2.23 23.59
C ILE A 314 -0.59 -1.32 23.81
N PRO A 315 0.06 -1.37 25.00
CA PRO A 315 1.09 -0.40 25.37
C PRO A 315 2.30 -0.38 24.45
N THR A 316 2.70 -1.55 23.92
CA THR A 316 3.90 -1.67 23.06
C THR A 316 3.59 -2.47 21.81
N THR A 317 4.44 -2.29 20.81
CA THR A 317 4.49 -3.15 19.62
C THR A 317 5.63 -4.16 19.80
N PRO A 318 5.34 -5.47 19.90
CA PRO A 318 6.34 -6.48 20.29
C PRO A 318 7.55 -6.51 19.36
N VAL A 319 7.34 -6.51 18.06
CA VAL A 319 8.41 -6.50 17.06
C VAL A 319 7.96 -5.77 15.81
N VAL A 320 8.71 -4.80 15.36
CA VAL A 320 8.40 -4.04 14.14
C VAL A 320 9.65 -3.51 13.46
N ARG A 321 9.65 -3.53 12.15
CA ARG A 321 10.50 -2.69 11.32
C ARG A 321 9.59 -1.86 10.46
N GLU A 322 9.69 -0.53 10.58
CA GLU A 322 8.90 0.38 9.76
C GLU A 322 9.22 0.18 8.28
N LYS A 323 8.26 0.51 7.44
CA LYS A 323 8.37 0.39 5.98
C LYS A 323 9.56 1.17 5.44
N PRO A 324 10.39 0.61 4.53
CA PRO A 324 11.40 1.38 3.80
C PRO A 324 10.75 2.51 2.99
N PHE A 325 11.39 3.66 2.91
CA PHE A 325 10.88 4.81 2.16
C PHE A 325 11.95 5.55 1.37
N LEU A 326 11.53 6.20 0.30
CA LEU A 326 12.37 7.01 -0.58
C LEU A 326 12.55 8.41 0.00
N TYR A 327 13.79 8.94 -0.02
CA TYR A 327 14.07 10.32 0.34
C TYR A 327 15.24 10.87 -0.48
N VAL A 328 15.50 12.16 -0.40
CA VAL A 328 16.69 12.81 -0.94
C VAL A 328 17.57 13.32 0.20
N ASP A 329 18.87 13.06 0.09
CA ASP A 329 19.85 13.53 1.07
C ASP A 329 20.16 15.05 0.87
N GLY A 330 20.99 15.63 1.73
CA GLY A 330 21.37 17.03 1.68
C GLY A 330 22.11 17.45 0.39
N GLU A 331 22.61 16.50 -0.39
CA GLU A 331 23.23 16.70 -1.70
C GLU A 331 22.24 16.55 -2.86
N GLY A 332 20.99 16.14 -2.57
CA GLY A 332 19.94 15.91 -3.55
C GLY A 332 19.99 14.53 -4.23
N ASN A 333 20.73 13.56 -3.68
CA ASN A 333 20.76 12.19 -4.19
C ASN A 333 19.59 11.39 -3.62
N TYR A 334 19.01 10.53 -4.47
CA TYR A 334 17.95 9.65 -4.04
C TYR A 334 18.49 8.49 -3.20
N LYS A 335 17.90 8.31 -2.05
CA LYS A 335 18.18 7.24 -1.09
C LYS A 335 16.91 6.49 -0.73
N VAL A 336 17.04 5.23 -0.38
CA VAL A 336 16.01 4.47 0.35
C VAL A 336 16.52 4.27 1.77
N PHE A 337 15.75 4.72 2.76
CA PHE A 337 16.02 4.42 4.15
C PHE A 337 15.30 3.13 4.54
N ARG A 338 16.04 2.19 5.12
CA ARG A 338 15.52 0.98 5.76
C ARG A 338 15.63 1.13 7.27
N PRO A 339 14.51 1.34 7.99
CA PRO A 339 14.51 1.46 9.43
C PRO A 339 15.03 0.20 10.14
N ALA A 340 15.62 0.39 11.32
CA ALA A 340 16.06 -0.72 12.17
C ALA A 340 14.86 -1.50 12.74
N LEU A 341 15.11 -2.74 13.14
CA LEU A 341 14.14 -3.55 13.87
C LEU A 341 14.00 -3.01 15.30
N ARG A 342 12.77 -2.74 15.72
CA ARG A 342 12.41 -2.31 17.07
C ARG A 342 11.67 -3.43 17.80
N ARG A 343 11.87 -3.53 19.11
CA ARG A 343 11.17 -4.49 19.97
C ARG A 343 10.55 -3.74 21.13
N GLU A 344 9.38 -4.23 21.61
CA GLU A 344 8.62 -3.63 22.69
C GLU A 344 8.57 -2.10 22.54
N SER A 345 8.30 -1.65 21.32
CA SER A 345 8.42 -0.24 20.93
C SER A 345 7.10 0.50 21.09
N HIS A 346 7.21 1.80 21.34
CA HIS A 346 6.11 2.74 21.31
C HIS A 346 6.59 4.07 20.68
N GLY A 347 5.65 4.95 20.31
CA GLY A 347 5.94 6.24 19.70
C GLY A 347 6.71 6.15 18.39
N LEU A 348 7.15 7.31 17.91
CA LEU A 348 7.76 7.47 16.60
C LEU A 348 9.11 6.75 16.45
N SER A 349 9.44 6.37 15.23
CA SER A 349 10.76 5.83 14.85
C SER A 349 11.79 6.92 14.54
N TYR A 350 11.39 8.17 14.52
CA TYR A 350 12.18 9.34 14.14
C TYR A 350 11.97 10.50 15.13
N THR A 351 12.80 11.53 15.02
CA THR A 351 12.58 12.81 15.71
C THR A 351 12.51 13.95 14.70
N ARG A 352 12.27 15.19 15.14
CA ARG A 352 12.22 16.34 14.25
C ARG A 352 13.53 16.55 13.46
N GLY A 353 14.67 16.22 14.01
CA GLY A 353 16.00 16.42 13.40
C GLY A 353 16.74 15.15 13.02
N HIS A 354 16.14 13.98 13.13
CA HIS A 354 16.81 12.71 12.87
C HIS A 354 15.86 11.70 12.24
N ILE A 355 16.30 11.10 11.15
CA ILE A 355 15.53 10.13 10.32
C ILE A 355 15.13 8.86 11.09
N GLY A 356 15.84 8.54 12.18
CA GLY A 356 15.72 7.33 12.99
C GLY A 356 16.91 6.41 12.81
N GLU A 357 16.91 5.30 13.56
CA GLU A 357 17.90 4.23 13.44
C GLU A 357 17.60 3.39 12.19
N GLY A 358 18.65 3.03 11.44
CA GLY A 358 18.50 2.26 10.20
C GLY A 358 19.70 2.40 9.28
N GLU A 359 19.49 2.09 8.01
CA GLU A 359 20.50 2.25 6.97
C GLU A 359 19.96 2.99 5.76
N SER A 360 20.80 3.80 5.15
CA SER A 360 20.51 4.54 3.92
C SER A 360 21.21 3.91 2.74
N LEU A 361 20.43 3.53 1.73
CA LEU A 361 20.91 2.88 0.52
C LEU A 361 20.79 3.84 -0.67
N ASP A 362 21.87 4.03 -1.40
CA ASP A 362 21.86 4.88 -2.60
C ASP A 362 21.05 4.20 -3.72
N VAL A 363 20.08 4.93 -4.26
CA VAL A 363 19.17 4.38 -5.28
C VAL A 363 19.91 4.01 -6.56
N MET A 364 20.83 4.88 -7.01
CA MET A 364 21.49 4.70 -8.31
C MET A 364 22.50 3.56 -8.32
N THR A 365 23.09 3.26 -7.16
CA THR A 365 24.11 2.20 -7.03
C THR A 365 23.55 0.88 -6.51
N SER A 366 22.52 0.90 -5.66
CA SER A 366 22.00 -0.27 -4.96
C SER A 366 20.73 -0.84 -5.58
N PHE A 367 19.95 -0.02 -6.28
CA PHE A 367 18.66 -0.44 -6.84
C PHE A 367 18.72 -0.58 -8.36
N PHE A 368 17.89 -1.48 -8.86
CA PHE A 368 17.43 -1.48 -10.24
C PHE A 368 16.05 -0.83 -10.26
N ILE A 369 15.91 0.27 -11.01
CA ILE A 369 14.63 0.97 -11.18
C ILE A 369 13.81 0.19 -12.19
N ALA A 370 12.84 -0.55 -11.68
CA ALA A 370 11.94 -1.38 -12.48
C ALA A 370 10.87 -0.52 -13.15
N ARG A 371 10.61 -0.80 -14.42
CA ARG A 371 9.53 -0.18 -15.22
C ARG A 371 8.60 -1.27 -15.75
N PRO A 372 7.33 -0.96 -16.02
CA PRO A 372 6.37 -1.93 -16.54
C PRO A 372 6.78 -2.61 -17.86
N THR A 373 7.74 -2.03 -18.56
CA THR A 373 8.32 -2.59 -19.80
C THR A 373 9.39 -3.65 -19.56
N HIS A 374 9.92 -3.76 -18.33
CA HIS A 374 10.91 -4.79 -18.01
C HIS A 374 10.26 -6.15 -17.84
N THR A 375 10.89 -7.17 -18.41
CA THR A 375 10.45 -8.56 -18.26
C THR A 375 10.83 -9.12 -16.89
N ALA A 376 10.15 -10.16 -16.44
CA ALA A 376 10.49 -10.88 -15.21
C ALA A 376 11.95 -11.38 -15.23
N LYS A 377 12.43 -11.86 -16.39
CA LYS A 377 13.81 -12.29 -16.58
C LYS A 377 14.82 -11.17 -16.30
N GLN A 378 14.58 -9.93 -16.78
CA GLN A 378 15.45 -8.78 -16.52
C GLN A 378 15.44 -8.40 -15.04
N LEU A 379 14.27 -8.44 -14.40
CA LEU A 379 14.13 -8.16 -12.97
C LEU A 379 14.85 -9.23 -12.13
N ASN A 380 14.69 -10.49 -12.45
CA ASN A 380 15.41 -11.60 -11.80
C ASN A 380 16.92 -11.53 -12.02
N GLU A 381 17.38 -11.10 -13.20
CA GLU A 381 18.80 -10.85 -13.43
C GLU A 381 19.36 -9.74 -12.52
N ALA A 382 18.61 -8.67 -12.34
CA ALA A 382 18.99 -7.60 -11.41
C ALA A 382 19.08 -8.12 -9.96
N LEU A 383 18.10 -8.91 -9.51
CA LEU A 383 18.10 -9.56 -8.19
C LEU A 383 19.33 -10.47 -8.01
N ARG A 384 19.64 -11.34 -9.00
CA ARG A 384 20.82 -12.20 -8.96
C ARG A 384 22.14 -11.43 -8.91
N LYS A 385 22.21 -10.23 -9.52
CA LYS A 385 23.35 -9.31 -9.44
C LYS A 385 23.42 -8.56 -8.10
N GLY A 386 22.49 -8.83 -7.17
CA GLY A 386 22.45 -8.24 -5.85
C GLY A 386 21.83 -6.86 -5.77
N LYS A 387 21.08 -6.45 -6.80
CA LYS A 387 20.31 -5.21 -6.76
C LYS A 387 19.01 -5.42 -5.97
N HIS A 388 18.59 -4.40 -5.27
CA HIS A 388 17.21 -4.21 -4.84
C HIS A 388 16.36 -3.80 -6.03
N LEU A 389 15.02 -3.91 -5.93
CA LEU A 389 14.11 -3.40 -6.97
C LEU A 389 13.29 -2.24 -6.43
N LEU A 390 13.26 -1.14 -7.19
CA LEU A 390 12.37 0.00 -6.96
C LEU A 390 11.40 0.09 -8.14
N PHE A 391 10.14 -0.26 -7.89
CA PHE A 391 9.11 -0.33 -8.92
C PHE A 391 8.46 1.03 -9.14
N THR A 392 8.52 1.54 -10.37
CA THR A 392 7.77 2.74 -10.76
C THR A 392 6.29 2.42 -10.97
N PRO A 393 5.39 3.42 -10.90
CA PRO A 393 3.95 3.20 -11.04
C PRO A 393 3.58 2.53 -12.37
N GLY A 394 2.86 1.42 -12.30
CA GLY A 394 2.38 0.69 -13.48
C GLY A 394 2.04 -0.76 -13.19
N MET A 395 1.74 -1.51 -14.24
CA MET A 395 1.34 -2.92 -14.17
C MET A 395 2.44 -3.80 -14.79
N TYR A 396 2.98 -4.70 -14.00
CA TYR A 396 4.10 -5.59 -14.33
C TYR A 396 3.58 -7.00 -14.63
N ARG A 397 3.73 -7.45 -15.86
CA ARG A 397 3.35 -8.80 -16.28
C ARG A 397 4.53 -9.74 -16.13
N LEU A 398 4.41 -10.69 -15.24
CA LEU A 398 5.49 -11.56 -14.83
C LEU A 398 5.30 -12.99 -15.36
N ALA A 399 5.94 -13.31 -16.48
CA ALA A 399 5.88 -14.64 -17.10
C ALA A 399 6.63 -15.73 -16.28
N GLU A 400 7.38 -15.34 -15.27
CA GLU A 400 7.99 -16.19 -14.24
C GLU A 400 7.95 -15.45 -12.89
N PRO A 401 8.01 -16.14 -11.74
CA PRO A 401 8.09 -15.49 -10.44
C PRO A 401 9.34 -14.62 -10.29
N LEU A 402 9.22 -13.50 -9.60
CA LEU A 402 10.39 -12.80 -9.08
C LEU A 402 10.92 -13.58 -7.88
N ARG A 403 12.16 -14.05 -7.95
CA ARG A 403 12.81 -14.84 -6.89
C ARG A 403 13.75 -13.99 -6.06
N VAL A 404 13.48 -13.94 -4.75
CA VAL A 404 14.22 -13.11 -3.80
C VAL A 404 14.99 -14.04 -2.84
N ASP A 405 16.16 -14.50 -3.27
CA ASP A 405 16.95 -15.52 -2.56
C ASP A 405 18.16 -14.93 -1.81
N ARG A 406 18.34 -13.58 -1.85
CA ARG A 406 19.42 -12.90 -1.11
C ARG A 406 18.90 -12.22 0.13
N PRO A 407 19.58 -12.45 1.28
CA PRO A 407 19.26 -11.72 2.51
C PRO A 407 19.30 -10.20 2.31
N GLY A 408 18.44 -9.48 3.04
CA GLY A 408 18.41 -8.04 3.05
C GLY A 408 17.89 -7.38 1.76
N THR A 409 17.39 -8.12 0.79
CA THR A 409 16.85 -7.56 -0.46
C THR A 409 15.59 -6.74 -0.19
N ILE A 410 15.47 -5.59 -0.87
CA ILE A 410 14.29 -4.71 -0.81
C ILE A 410 13.57 -4.74 -2.15
N LEU A 411 12.27 -5.03 -2.12
CA LEU A 411 11.31 -4.77 -3.18
C LEU A 411 10.41 -3.61 -2.74
N LEU A 412 10.57 -2.43 -3.31
CA LEU A 412 9.80 -1.24 -2.93
C LEU A 412 8.99 -0.72 -4.12
N GLY A 413 7.68 -0.56 -3.93
CA GLY A 413 6.78 0.00 -4.93
C GLY A 413 6.52 1.49 -4.73
N LEU A 414 6.32 2.21 -5.83
CA LEU A 414 5.79 3.56 -5.87
C LEU A 414 4.44 3.54 -6.58
N GLY A 415 3.46 4.32 -6.09
CA GLY A 415 2.21 4.54 -6.80
C GLY A 415 1.41 3.27 -7.09
N TYR A 416 1.35 2.34 -6.15
CA TYR A 416 0.62 1.08 -6.34
C TYR A 416 1.11 0.24 -7.52
N ALA A 417 2.42 0.19 -7.75
CA ALA A 417 3.01 -0.72 -8.73
C ALA A 417 2.42 -2.13 -8.56
N THR A 418 1.84 -2.67 -9.63
CA THR A 418 1.01 -3.87 -9.56
C THR A 418 1.72 -5.04 -10.24
N LEU A 419 1.98 -6.12 -9.50
CA LEU A 419 2.64 -7.33 -9.97
C LEU A 419 1.58 -8.38 -10.33
N ILE A 420 1.71 -8.98 -11.52
CA ILE A 420 0.68 -9.86 -12.08
C ILE A 420 1.36 -11.13 -12.59
N PRO A 421 1.11 -12.32 -12.01
CA PRO A 421 1.48 -13.58 -12.64
C PRO A 421 0.84 -13.64 -14.04
N TRP A 422 1.64 -13.83 -15.08
CA TRP A 422 1.19 -13.72 -16.45
C TRP A 422 1.56 -14.91 -17.30
N GLU A 423 0.73 -15.27 -18.29
CA GLU A 423 0.98 -16.37 -19.24
C GLU A 423 1.22 -17.70 -18.53
N GLU A 424 2.43 -18.26 -18.62
CA GLU A 424 2.77 -19.58 -18.09
C GLU A 424 3.10 -19.57 -16.59
N ASN A 425 3.15 -18.39 -15.96
CA ASN A 425 3.41 -18.29 -14.52
C ASN A 425 2.19 -18.68 -13.68
N SER A 426 2.08 -19.97 -13.39
CA SER A 426 1.04 -20.53 -12.51
C SER A 426 1.45 -20.60 -11.04
N GLN A 427 2.64 -20.13 -10.65
CA GLN A 427 3.13 -20.21 -9.27
C GLN A 427 2.71 -18.98 -8.47
N ALA A 428 3.46 -17.88 -8.60
CA ALA A 428 3.23 -16.62 -7.88
C ALA A 428 3.87 -15.43 -8.60
N ALA A 429 3.49 -14.21 -8.24
CA ALA A 429 4.20 -13.02 -8.72
C ALA A 429 5.58 -12.89 -8.06
N VAL A 430 5.65 -13.17 -6.75
CA VAL A 430 6.91 -13.09 -5.98
C VAL A 430 7.04 -14.33 -5.10
N ILE A 431 8.23 -14.89 -5.09
CA ILE A 431 8.66 -15.94 -4.16
C ILE A 431 9.88 -15.43 -3.41
N VAL A 432 9.74 -15.26 -2.11
CA VAL A 432 10.83 -14.95 -1.20
C VAL A 432 11.37 -16.26 -0.67
N GLY A 433 12.66 -16.50 -0.84
CA GLY A 433 13.35 -17.67 -0.28
C GLY A 433 13.39 -17.61 1.25
N ASP A 434 13.83 -18.69 1.87
CA ASP A 434 13.98 -18.78 3.33
C ASP A 434 15.25 -18.08 3.80
N VAL A 435 15.27 -16.74 3.71
CA VAL A 435 16.42 -15.85 3.94
C VAL A 435 16.09 -14.68 4.84
N ASP A 436 17.11 -14.14 5.51
CA ASP A 436 16.97 -13.05 6.49
C ASP A 436 16.68 -11.69 5.83
N GLY A 437 15.86 -10.87 6.48
CA GLY A 437 15.83 -9.41 6.33
C GLY A 437 15.29 -8.89 5.00
N VAL A 438 14.61 -9.68 4.21
CA VAL A 438 13.94 -9.21 3.00
C VAL A 438 12.83 -8.25 3.38
N SER A 439 12.70 -7.15 2.63
CA SER A 439 11.57 -6.21 2.74
C SER A 439 10.81 -6.18 1.43
N VAL A 440 9.50 -6.45 1.48
CA VAL A 440 8.59 -6.27 0.34
C VAL A 440 7.56 -5.21 0.75
N ALA A 441 7.50 -4.10 0.03
CA ALA A 441 6.72 -2.94 0.50
C ALA A 441 6.01 -2.17 -0.60
N SER A 442 4.81 -1.65 -0.30
CA SER A 442 4.02 -0.74 -1.14
C SER A 442 3.72 -1.30 -2.54
N LEU A 443 3.38 -2.57 -2.61
CA LEU A 443 3.08 -3.27 -3.85
C LEU A 443 1.64 -3.77 -3.87
N MET A 444 1.06 -3.78 -5.06
CA MET A 444 -0.22 -4.42 -5.34
C MET A 444 0.00 -5.69 -6.15
N PHE A 445 -0.83 -6.69 -5.93
CA PHE A 445 -0.81 -7.96 -6.63
C PHE A 445 -2.18 -8.23 -7.24
N ASP A 446 -2.23 -8.54 -8.52
CA ASP A 446 -3.47 -8.88 -9.23
C ASP A 446 -3.42 -10.31 -9.76
N ALA A 447 -4.50 -11.04 -9.58
CA ALA A 447 -4.69 -12.32 -10.25
C ALA A 447 -5.03 -12.10 -11.74
N HIS A 448 -4.38 -12.89 -12.61
CA HIS A 448 -4.67 -12.87 -14.05
C HIS A 448 -5.35 -14.13 -14.56
N GLN A 449 -4.92 -15.26 -14.07
CA GLN A 449 -5.32 -16.59 -14.49
C GLN A 449 -5.30 -17.54 -13.29
N THR A 450 -5.19 -18.85 -13.52
CA THR A 450 -4.95 -19.80 -12.44
C THR A 450 -3.50 -19.70 -11.95
N SER A 451 -3.33 -19.48 -10.65
CA SER A 451 -2.03 -19.48 -9.97
C SER A 451 -2.15 -20.11 -8.58
N GLN A 452 -1.05 -20.67 -8.09
CA GLN A 452 -0.97 -21.21 -6.75
C GLN A 452 -1.14 -20.10 -5.72
N SER A 453 -0.40 -19.01 -5.89
CA SER A 453 -0.45 -17.85 -5.00
C SER A 453 -0.15 -16.55 -5.75
N LEU A 454 -0.22 -15.43 -5.05
CA LEU A 454 0.31 -14.15 -5.52
C LEU A 454 1.64 -13.81 -4.85
N LEU A 455 1.81 -14.21 -3.57
CA LEU A 455 3.06 -14.08 -2.81
C LEU A 455 3.32 -15.35 -1.99
N ILE A 456 4.53 -15.88 -2.07
CA ILE A 456 5.01 -16.99 -1.24
C ILE A 456 6.26 -16.53 -0.49
N VAL A 457 6.32 -16.79 0.83
CA VAL A 457 7.47 -16.51 1.69
C VAL A 457 7.95 -17.81 2.30
N GLY A 458 9.11 -18.30 1.81
CA GLY A 458 9.57 -19.67 2.01
C GLY A 458 8.83 -20.64 1.09
N GLU A 459 9.54 -21.41 0.27
CA GLU A 459 8.89 -22.39 -0.64
C GLU A 459 8.26 -23.53 0.15
N GLU A 460 8.87 -23.89 1.29
CA GLU A 460 8.37 -24.86 2.24
C GLU A 460 8.72 -24.47 3.68
N LYS A 461 8.07 -25.08 4.66
CA LYS A 461 8.40 -24.85 6.07
C LYS A 461 9.75 -25.50 6.39
N SER A 462 10.69 -24.70 6.88
CA SER A 462 12.00 -25.14 7.34
C SER A 462 12.12 -24.98 8.87
N ALA A 463 13.23 -25.41 9.46
CA ALA A 463 13.53 -25.18 10.88
C ALA A 463 14.29 -23.86 11.11
N ARG A 464 14.57 -23.10 10.07
CA ARG A 464 15.40 -21.88 10.15
C ARG A 464 14.62 -20.72 10.78
N ARG A 465 15.23 -20.11 11.79
CA ARG A 465 14.69 -18.94 12.47
C ARG A 465 15.30 -17.64 11.94
N HIS A 466 14.48 -16.62 11.83
CA HIS A 466 14.85 -15.31 11.32
C HIS A 466 14.62 -14.18 12.33
N SER A 467 14.51 -14.52 13.63
CA SER A 467 14.10 -13.58 14.67
C SER A 467 15.01 -12.35 14.82
N HIS A 468 16.29 -12.44 14.48
CA HIS A 468 17.21 -11.31 14.53
C HIS A 468 17.06 -10.34 13.38
N ASN A 469 16.64 -10.83 12.22
CA ASN A 469 16.44 -10.04 11.01
C ASN A 469 15.29 -10.63 10.18
N PRO A 470 14.04 -10.45 10.62
CA PRO A 470 12.86 -11.02 9.98
C PRO A 470 12.63 -10.51 8.57
N VAL A 471 11.91 -11.31 7.77
CA VAL A 471 11.26 -10.83 6.55
C VAL A 471 10.14 -9.88 6.94
N VAL A 472 10.06 -8.73 6.31
CA VAL A 472 9.04 -7.71 6.58
C VAL A 472 8.25 -7.39 5.31
N LEU A 473 6.94 -7.48 5.44
CA LEU A 473 5.96 -7.29 4.37
C LEU A 473 5.07 -6.11 4.77
N SER A 474 5.15 -4.98 4.05
CA SER A 474 4.46 -3.75 4.48
C SER A 474 3.62 -3.15 3.35
N ASP A 475 2.36 -2.75 3.64
CA ASP A 475 1.44 -2.16 2.66
C ASP A 475 1.32 -3.03 1.40
N LEU A 476 0.92 -4.29 1.56
CA LEU A 476 0.73 -5.22 0.46
C LEU A 476 -0.76 -5.47 0.21
N PHE A 477 -1.17 -5.29 -1.03
CA PHE A 477 -2.57 -5.34 -1.41
C PHE A 477 -2.78 -6.37 -2.52
N PHE A 478 -3.73 -7.29 -2.30
CA PHE A 478 -3.97 -8.43 -3.18
C PHE A 478 -5.39 -8.37 -3.72
N ARG A 479 -5.55 -8.53 -5.04
CA ARG A 479 -6.85 -8.48 -5.68
C ARG A 479 -7.07 -9.69 -6.58
N ILE A 480 -8.15 -10.43 -6.33
CA ILE A 480 -8.55 -11.57 -7.12
C ILE A 480 -9.85 -11.24 -7.86
N GLY A 481 -9.76 -11.00 -9.17
CA GLY A 481 -10.87 -10.53 -9.98
C GLY A 481 -11.12 -9.02 -9.90
N GLY A 482 -12.27 -8.57 -10.38
CA GLY A 482 -12.69 -7.16 -10.37
C GLY A 482 -12.12 -6.30 -11.51
N PHE A 483 -10.89 -6.54 -11.94
CA PHE A 483 -10.18 -5.65 -12.85
C PHE A 483 -10.52 -5.85 -14.33
N ARG A 484 -10.81 -7.08 -14.75
CA ARG A 484 -11.12 -7.42 -16.15
C ARG A 484 -12.00 -8.65 -16.25
N PRO A 485 -12.78 -8.76 -17.31
CA PRO A 485 -13.60 -9.96 -17.57
C PRO A 485 -12.73 -11.23 -17.67
N GLY A 486 -13.32 -12.36 -17.29
CA GLY A 486 -12.72 -13.68 -17.40
C GLY A 486 -12.56 -14.38 -16.06
N LYS A 487 -12.37 -15.69 -16.14
CA LYS A 487 -12.16 -16.53 -14.95
C LYS A 487 -10.74 -16.40 -14.44
N VAL A 488 -10.60 -16.29 -13.14
CA VAL A 488 -9.33 -16.36 -12.42
C VAL A 488 -9.47 -17.32 -11.24
N HIS A 489 -8.36 -17.97 -10.86
CA HIS A 489 -8.29 -18.82 -9.68
C HIS A 489 -6.97 -18.60 -8.95
N VAL A 490 -7.04 -18.46 -7.64
CA VAL A 490 -5.85 -18.42 -6.75
C VAL A 490 -6.11 -19.31 -5.56
N GLU A 491 -5.28 -20.33 -5.34
CA GLU A 491 -5.49 -21.27 -4.23
C GLU A 491 -5.36 -20.59 -2.87
N ALA A 492 -4.32 -19.79 -2.67
CA ALA A 492 -4.17 -18.90 -1.53
C ALA A 492 -3.43 -17.63 -1.97
N SER A 493 -3.98 -16.45 -1.68
CA SER A 493 -3.36 -15.20 -2.15
C SER A 493 -1.96 -15.01 -1.58
N VAL A 494 -1.77 -15.32 -0.30
CA VAL A 494 -0.48 -15.25 0.40
C VAL A 494 -0.22 -16.53 1.17
N VAL A 495 0.97 -17.10 1.00
CA VAL A 495 1.44 -18.26 1.77
C VAL A 495 2.74 -17.88 2.48
N ILE A 496 2.76 -18.04 3.82
CA ILE A 496 3.94 -17.78 4.65
C ILE A 496 4.39 -19.10 5.28
N ASN A 497 5.48 -19.65 4.76
CA ASN A 497 6.09 -20.88 5.26
C ASN A 497 7.30 -20.60 6.16
N SER A 498 8.02 -19.50 5.95
CA SER A 498 9.17 -19.08 6.77
C SER A 498 8.74 -18.63 8.16
N HIS A 499 9.61 -18.83 9.14
CA HIS A 499 9.42 -18.38 10.51
C HIS A 499 9.71 -16.87 10.68
N ASP A 500 9.22 -16.30 11.78
CA ASP A 500 9.51 -14.92 12.25
C ASP A 500 9.13 -13.80 11.25
N VAL A 501 8.24 -14.04 10.29
CA VAL A 501 7.80 -13.04 9.32
C VAL A 501 6.91 -11.99 9.99
N ILE A 502 7.10 -10.73 9.61
CA ILE A 502 6.26 -9.61 10.04
C ILE A 502 5.44 -9.12 8.85
N GLY A 503 4.12 -9.18 8.94
CA GLY A 503 3.18 -8.53 8.02
C GLY A 503 2.61 -7.26 8.67
N ASP A 504 2.60 -6.16 7.93
CA ASP A 504 2.20 -4.85 8.46
C ASP A 504 1.34 -4.09 7.43
N HIS A 505 0.04 -4.13 7.65
CA HIS A 505 -1.00 -3.56 6.81
C HIS A 505 -1.17 -4.28 5.46
N PHE A 506 -2.06 -5.26 5.47
CA PHE A 506 -2.48 -6.00 4.28
C PHE A 506 -3.95 -5.75 3.96
N TRP A 507 -4.29 -5.68 2.68
CA TRP A 507 -5.64 -5.95 2.23
C TRP A 507 -5.63 -7.07 1.19
N ILE A 508 -6.24 -8.18 1.53
CA ILE A 508 -6.34 -9.36 0.70
C ILE A 508 -7.81 -9.50 0.31
N TRP A 509 -8.12 -9.23 -0.94
CA TRP A 509 -9.49 -9.04 -1.40
C TRP A 509 -9.84 -9.96 -2.59
N ARG A 510 -10.73 -10.90 -2.35
CA ARG A 510 -11.46 -11.54 -3.44
C ARG A 510 -12.58 -10.59 -3.84
N ALA A 511 -12.45 -9.95 -5.01
CA ALA A 511 -13.34 -8.88 -5.41
C ALA A 511 -14.81 -9.34 -5.41
N ASP A 512 -15.65 -8.61 -4.70
CA ASP A 512 -17.10 -8.75 -4.65
C ASP A 512 -17.80 -7.92 -5.72
N HIS A 513 -17.12 -6.90 -6.23
CA HIS A 513 -17.56 -6.05 -7.33
C HIS A 513 -16.41 -5.72 -8.29
N GLY A 514 -16.75 -5.24 -9.49
CA GLY A 514 -15.74 -4.93 -10.51
C GLY A 514 -16.34 -4.66 -11.89
N VAL A 515 -15.49 -4.72 -12.92
CA VAL A 515 -15.96 -4.65 -14.30
C VAL A 515 -16.85 -5.85 -14.61
N ARG A 516 -17.82 -5.65 -15.50
CA ARG A 516 -18.80 -6.71 -15.84
C ARG A 516 -18.10 -8.01 -16.26
N GLY A 517 -18.47 -9.12 -15.64
CA GLY A 517 -17.92 -10.46 -15.93
C GLY A 517 -16.57 -10.76 -15.27
N SER A 518 -16.16 -9.98 -14.28
CA SER A 518 -14.90 -10.18 -13.54
C SER A 518 -15.07 -10.75 -12.14
N VAL A 519 -16.30 -10.83 -11.64
CA VAL A 519 -16.63 -11.30 -10.29
C VAL A 519 -17.78 -12.30 -10.29
N GLY A 520 -17.84 -13.17 -9.29
CA GLY A 520 -18.88 -14.14 -9.02
C GLY A 520 -18.35 -15.46 -8.49
N TRP A 521 -19.19 -16.23 -7.83
CA TRP A 521 -18.82 -17.48 -7.12
C TRP A 521 -17.97 -18.46 -7.94
N ARG A 522 -18.18 -18.50 -9.27
CA ARG A 522 -17.45 -19.37 -10.23
C ARG A 522 -16.59 -18.59 -11.21
N VAL A 523 -16.34 -17.30 -10.96
CA VAL A 523 -15.57 -16.43 -11.86
C VAL A 523 -14.20 -16.13 -11.27
N ASN A 524 -14.15 -15.49 -10.11
CA ASN A 524 -12.92 -15.19 -9.39
C ASN A 524 -12.81 -16.08 -8.14
N THR A 525 -12.43 -17.34 -8.38
CA THR A 525 -12.40 -18.34 -7.31
C THR A 525 -11.13 -18.25 -6.49
N ALA A 526 -11.26 -18.28 -5.18
CA ALA A 526 -10.13 -18.31 -4.26
C ALA A 526 -10.58 -18.92 -2.91
N PRO A 527 -10.05 -20.09 -2.52
CA PRO A 527 -10.36 -20.70 -1.23
C PRO A 527 -9.86 -19.85 -0.05
N HIS A 528 -8.59 -19.40 -0.08
CA HIS A 528 -7.95 -18.75 1.04
C HIS A 528 -7.33 -17.39 0.68
N GLY A 529 -7.43 -16.43 1.59
CA GLY A 529 -6.70 -15.18 1.50
C GLY A 529 -5.26 -15.32 1.99
N LEU A 530 -5.10 -15.78 3.23
CA LEU A 530 -3.80 -15.96 3.89
C LEU A 530 -3.68 -17.36 4.49
N VAL A 531 -2.58 -18.05 4.20
CA VAL A 531 -2.18 -19.29 4.86
C VAL A 531 -0.81 -19.10 5.53
N VAL A 532 -0.74 -19.33 6.84
CA VAL A 532 0.47 -19.18 7.64
C VAL A 532 0.89 -20.55 8.18
N ASN A 533 1.99 -21.08 7.65
CA ASN A 533 2.60 -22.32 8.10
C ASN A 533 3.83 -22.07 8.99
N GLY A 534 4.48 -20.91 8.85
CA GLY A 534 5.64 -20.51 9.62
C GLY A 534 5.30 -20.24 11.08
N ASP A 535 6.26 -20.50 11.98
CA ASP A 535 6.12 -20.20 13.39
C ASP A 535 6.56 -18.76 13.70
N HIS A 536 6.06 -18.17 14.80
CA HIS A 536 6.37 -16.80 15.24
C HIS A 536 6.10 -15.71 14.20
N VAL A 537 5.13 -15.92 13.33
CA VAL A 537 4.68 -14.91 12.39
C VAL A 537 3.80 -13.89 13.12
N THR A 538 4.01 -12.61 12.84
CA THR A 538 3.24 -11.52 13.44
C THR A 538 2.55 -10.72 12.34
N MET A 539 1.23 -10.53 12.46
CA MET A 539 0.45 -9.72 11.53
C MET A 539 -0.13 -8.50 12.25
N TYR A 540 0.08 -7.32 11.68
CA TYR A 540 -0.54 -6.05 12.09
C TYR A 540 -1.49 -5.57 11.00
N ALA A 541 -2.70 -5.12 11.37
CA ALA A 541 -3.70 -4.60 10.44
C ALA A 541 -3.93 -5.50 9.22
N LEU A 542 -4.42 -6.69 9.46
CA LEU A 542 -4.79 -7.66 8.43
C LEU A 542 -6.26 -7.46 8.03
N PHE A 543 -6.51 -6.97 6.82
CA PHE A 543 -7.83 -6.93 6.18
C PHE A 543 -7.90 -8.06 5.17
N ASN A 544 -8.85 -9.00 5.32
CA ASN A 544 -8.91 -10.20 4.49
C ASN A 544 -10.35 -10.60 4.21
N GLU A 545 -10.81 -10.52 2.95
CA GLU A 545 -12.23 -10.44 2.63
C GLU A 545 -12.67 -11.34 1.47
N HIS A 546 -13.86 -11.92 1.64
CA HIS A 546 -14.71 -12.60 0.64
C HIS A 546 -14.22 -13.93 0.10
N PHE A 547 -13.26 -14.60 0.72
CA PHE A 547 -12.75 -15.89 0.27
C PHE A 547 -13.77 -17.02 0.51
N GLN A 548 -13.67 -18.07 -0.31
CA GLN A 548 -14.68 -19.12 -0.41
C GLN A 548 -14.52 -20.24 0.62
N SER A 549 -13.40 -20.24 1.35
CA SER A 549 -13.13 -21.12 2.50
C SER A 549 -12.66 -20.28 3.69
N TYR A 550 -11.73 -20.77 4.52
CA TYR A 550 -11.17 -19.96 5.60
C TYR A 550 -10.40 -18.76 5.03
N GLN A 551 -10.80 -17.55 5.43
CA GLN A 551 -10.16 -16.33 4.93
C GLN A 551 -8.69 -16.30 5.37
N THR A 552 -8.46 -16.57 6.67
CA THR A 552 -7.12 -16.76 7.24
C THR A 552 -7.03 -18.15 7.86
N LEU A 553 -6.06 -18.93 7.41
CA LEU A 553 -5.74 -20.25 7.96
C LEU A 553 -4.36 -20.22 8.61
N TRP A 554 -4.30 -20.51 9.93
CA TRP A 554 -3.09 -20.44 10.72
C TRP A 554 -2.65 -21.79 11.23
N ASN A 555 -1.54 -22.31 10.70
CA ASN A 555 -0.97 -23.61 11.03
C ASN A 555 0.30 -23.50 11.88
N GLY A 556 0.93 -22.33 11.95
CA GLY A 556 2.19 -22.10 12.65
C GLY A 556 2.02 -21.87 14.15
N GLU A 557 3.03 -22.26 14.92
CA GLU A 557 3.11 -22.02 16.36
C GLU A 557 3.54 -20.59 16.71
N HIS A 558 3.17 -20.11 17.90
CA HIS A 558 3.53 -18.79 18.43
C HIS A 558 3.16 -17.62 17.50
N GLY A 559 2.14 -17.79 16.68
CA GLY A 559 1.64 -16.74 15.81
C GLY A 559 0.92 -15.64 16.57
N SER A 560 0.90 -14.44 16.00
CA SER A 560 0.10 -13.33 16.56
C SER A 560 -0.52 -12.45 15.49
N THR A 561 -1.75 -11.98 15.77
CA THR A 561 -2.47 -11.04 14.92
C THR A 561 -3.02 -9.89 15.76
N TYR A 562 -2.62 -8.68 15.39
CA TYR A 562 -3.07 -7.43 16.00
C TYR A 562 -3.90 -6.65 14.99
N PHE A 563 -5.18 -6.47 15.28
CA PHE A 563 -6.17 -5.85 14.43
C PHE A 563 -6.45 -6.64 13.13
N PHE A 564 -7.57 -7.31 13.14
CA PHE A 564 -8.09 -8.08 11.99
C PHE A 564 -9.45 -7.55 11.57
N GLN A 565 -9.63 -7.37 10.25
CA GLN A 565 -10.93 -7.06 9.67
C GLN A 565 -11.25 -8.07 8.57
N CYS A 566 -12.49 -8.52 8.56
CA CYS A 566 -12.96 -9.47 7.56
C CYS A 566 -14.42 -9.21 7.20
N GLU A 567 -14.72 -9.38 5.93
CA GLU A 567 -16.08 -9.51 5.43
C GLU A 567 -16.26 -10.89 4.80
N SER A 568 -17.35 -11.59 5.19
CA SER A 568 -17.70 -12.88 4.62
C SER A 568 -18.05 -12.76 3.14
N PRO A 569 -17.95 -13.83 2.31
CA PRO A 569 -18.30 -13.76 0.90
C PRO A 569 -19.79 -13.45 0.71
N TYR A 570 -20.11 -12.43 -0.09
CA TYR A 570 -21.48 -11.99 -0.36
C TYR A 570 -22.23 -12.88 -1.35
N ASP A 571 -21.47 -13.58 -2.21
CA ASP A 571 -21.94 -14.21 -3.44
C ASP A 571 -22.09 -15.74 -3.34
N ALA A 572 -22.03 -16.32 -2.12
CA ALA A 572 -22.34 -17.73 -1.93
C ALA A 572 -23.77 -18.03 -2.42
N PRO A 573 -23.94 -18.94 -3.40
CA PRO A 573 -25.25 -19.12 -4.05
C PRO A 573 -26.30 -19.76 -3.15
N ASP A 574 -25.89 -20.64 -2.28
CA ASP A 574 -26.73 -21.35 -1.30
C ASP A 574 -25.86 -21.95 -0.19
N GLN A 575 -26.51 -22.47 0.86
CA GLN A 575 -25.83 -23.09 2.00
C GLN A 575 -25.05 -24.36 1.61
N ALA A 576 -25.50 -25.09 0.61
CA ALA A 576 -24.84 -26.33 0.21
C ALA A 576 -23.48 -26.06 -0.43
N ALA A 577 -23.36 -24.93 -1.14
CA ALA A 577 -22.09 -24.48 -1.73
C ALA A 577 -21.13 -23.85 -0.71
N TYR A 578 -21.58 -23.55 0.51
CA TYR A 578 -20.79 -22.88 1.53
C TYR A 578 -20.85 -23.63 2.87
N LYS A 579 -20.16 -24.78 2.89
CA LYS A 579 -20.05 -25.67 4.05
C LYS A 579 -18.59 -26.11 4.25
N SER A 580 -18.15 -26.12 5.51
CA SER A 580 -16.85 -26.64 5.93
C SER A 580 -16.96 -28.07 6.50
N GLU A 581 -15.84 -28.62 6.93
CA GLU A 581 -15.73 -29.93 7.59
C GLU A 581 -16.43 -31.04 6.81
N ASN A 582 -16.08 -31.17 5.52
CA ASN A 582 -16.67 -32.15 4.60
C ASN A 582 -18.19 -32.03 4.47
N GLY A 583 -18.73 -30.84 4.56
CA GLY A 583 -20.14 -30.57 4.38
C GLY A 583 -21.00 -30.69 5.65
N THR A 584 -20.38 -30.89 6.80
CA THR A 584 -21.11 -31.09 8.07
C THR A 584 -21.35 -29.79 8.83
N LYS A 585 -20.52 -28.75 8.60
CA LYS A 585 -20.60 -27.48 9.31
C LYS A 585 -20.97 -26.32 8.37
N ASP A 586 -21.87 -25.47 8.83
CA ASP A 586 -22.33 -24.31 8.03
C ASP A 586 -21.28 -23.23 7.93
N GLY A 587 -20.91 -22.88 6.70
CA GLY A 587 -19.96 -21.83 6.38
C GLY A 587 -18.51 -22.14 6.76
N TYR A 588 -17.66 -21.13 6.62
CA TYR A 588 -16.24 -21.12 7.02
C TYR A 588 -15.98 -19.95 7.93
N ALA A 589 -15.24 -20.19 9.02
CA ALA A 589 -14.80 -19.11 9.89
C ALA A 589 -13.88 -18.12 9.13
N ALA A 590 -13.98 -16.85 9.48
CA ALA A 590 -13.10 -15.82 8.92
C ALA A 590 -11.63 -16.04 9.33
N TYR A 591 -11.42 -16.60 10.51
CA TYR A 591 -10.08 -16.86 11.06
C TYR A 591 -10.07 -18.26 11.71
N LYS A 592 -9.17 -19.11 11.22
CA LYS A 592 -9.01 -20.47 11.76
C LYS A 592 -7.57 -20.71 12.19
N VAL A 593 -7.42 -21.14 13.44
CA VAL A 593 -6.16 -21.69 13.97
C VAL A 593 -6.28 -23.21 13.96
N ALA A 594 -5.28 -23.88 13.38
CA ALA A 594 -5.30 -25.33 13.21
C ALA A 594 -5.34 -26.09 14.56
N PRO A 595 -6.00 -27.25 14.63
CA PRO A 595 -6.18 -27.97 15.88
C PRO A 595 -4.89 -28.36 16.62
N GLY A 596 -3.78 -28.49 15.90
CA GLY A 596 -2.46 -28.85 16.47
C GLY A 596 -1.71 -27.70 17.12
N VAL A 597 -2.11 -26.45 16.90
CA VAL A 597 -1.44 -25.26 17.43
C VAL A 597 -1.68 -25.12 18.93
N LYS A 598 -0.62 -24.94 19.68
CA LYS A 598 -0.64 -24.84 21.15
C LYS A 598 -0.50 -23.41 21.66
N GLN A 599 0.08 -22.53 20.88
CA GLN A 599 0.29 -21.11 21.25
C GLN A 599 -0.06 -20.18 20.10
N HIS A 600 -0.98 -19.28 20.36
CA HIS A 600 -1.40 -18.26 19.43
C HIS A 600 -2.05 -17.08 20.17
N TYR A 601 -1.82 -15.86 19.69
CA TYR A 601 -2.46 -14.65 20.22
C TYR A 601 -3.14 -13.85 19.14
N ALA A 602 -4.37 -13.42 19.38
CA ALA A 602 -5.08 -12.54 18.45
C ALA A 602 -5.92 -11.51 19.21
N THR A 603 -5.97 -10.28 18.69
CA THR A 603 -6.70 -9.20 19.36
C THR A 603 -7.28 -8.18 18.39
N ALA A 604 -8.34 -7.49 18.82
CA ALA A 604 -9.01 -6.40 18.09
C ALA A 604 -9.57 -6.85 16.74
N PHE A 605 -10.45 -7.84 16.74
CA PHE A 605 -11.08 -8.38 15.55
C PHE A 605 -12.45 -7.75 15.29
N GLY A 606 -12.68 -7.27 14.09
CA GLY A 606 -13.98 -6.89 13.54
C GLY A 606 -14.32 -7.78 12.34
N ILE A 607 -15.34 -8.63 12.49
CA ILE A 607 -15.77 -9.58 11.46
C ILE A 607 -17.19 -9.25 11.06
N TYR A 608 -17.44 -9.13 9.74
CA TYR A 608 -18.68 -8.58 9.22
C TYR A 608 -19.32 -9.50 8.20
N ASP A 609 -20.64 -9.42 8.08
CA ASP A 609 -21.37 -10.06 6.99
C ASP A 609 -22.36 -9.11 6.30
N VAL A 610 -22.50 -9.31 4.98
CA VAL A 610 -23.52 -8.72 4.10
C VAL A 610 -24.01 -9.82 3.18
N LEU A 611 -24.86 -10.72 3.72
CA LEU A 611 -25.26 -11.93 3.01
C LEU A 611 -26.53 -11.69 2.19
N HIS A 612 -26.49 -12.00 0.91
CA HIS A 612 -27.62 -11.84 0.01
C HIS A 612 -28.54 -13.06 0.01
N GLN A 613 -28.03 -14.26 0.33
CA GLN A 613 -28.76 -15.52 0.36
C GLN A 613 -29.00 -16.02 1.80
N GLN A 614 -29.76 -17.10 1.95
CA GLN A 614 -29.99 -17.76 3.24
C GLN A 614 -28.75 -18.56 3.69
N ILE A 615 -27.70 -17.84 4.06
CA ILE A 615 -26.41 -18.39 4.45
C ILE A 615 -26.23 -18.24 5.96
N ARG A 616 -25.89 -19.33 6.61
CA ARG A 616 -25.46 -19.38 8.01
C ARG A 616 -23.98 -19.71 8.05
N ILE A 617 -23.27 -19.09 8.97
CA ILE A 617 -21.87 -19.36 9.27
C ILE A 617 -21.82 -19.78 10.73
N HIS A 618 -21.30 -20.97 11.03
CA HIS A 618 -21.33 -21.53 12.37
C HIS A 618 -20.68 -20.59 13.39
N SER A 619 -19.41 -20.19 13.14
CA SER A 619 -18.68 -19.25 13.99
C SER A 619 -17.79 -18.33 13.18
N SER A 620 -17.54 -17.14 13.68
CA SER A 620 -16.65 -16.19 13.00
C SER A 620 -15.17 -16.52 13.18
N VAL A 621 -14.80 -17.16 14.30
CA VAL A 621 -13.43 -17.60 14.61
C VAL A 621 -13.44 -19.05 15.09
N GLU A 622 -12.49 -19.86 14.63
CA GLU A 622 -12.28 -21.23 15.08
C GLU A 622 -10.83 -21.41 15.57
N VAL A 623 -10.70 -21.86 16.82
CA VAL A 623 -9.39 -22.09 17.45
C VAL A 623 -9.39 -23.34 18.33
N PRO A 624 -8.23 -24.00 18.52
CA PRO A 624 -8.13 -25.11 19.46
C PRO A 624 -8.25 -24.62 20.92
N LEU A 625 -8.87 -25.45 21.77
CA LEU A 625 -8.97 -25.19 23.19
C LEU A 625 -7.67 -25.58 23.90
N GLN A 626 -6.67 -24.70 23.79
CA GLN A 626 -5.33 -24.84 24.41
C GLN A 626 -5.05 -23.66 25.32
N PRO A 627 -4.42 -23.84 26.51
CA PRO A 627 -4.14 -22.73 27.42
C PRO A 627 -3.28 -21.59 26.82
N GLY A 628 -2.48 -21.91 25.80
CA GLY A 628 -1.63 -20.93 25.12
C GLY A 628 -2.27 -20.26 23.90
N VAL A 629 -3.49 -20.66 23.53
CA VAL A 629 -4.25 -20.00 22.45
C VAL A 629 -5.21 -19.01 23.07
N ARG A 630 -4.91 -17.73 22.90
CA ARG A 630 -5.64 -16.65 23.56
C ARG A 630 -6.13 -15.61 22.53
N LEU A 631 -7.40 -15.28 22.67
CA LEU A 631 -8.04 -14.24 21.87
C LEU A 631 -8.53 -13.14 22.80
N HIS A 632 -8.41 -11.88 22.37
CA HIS A 632 -8.82 -10.73 23.14
C HIS A 632 -9.55 -9.74 22.24
N HIS A 633 -10.76 -9.30 22.63
CA HIS A 633 -11.59 -8.36 21.87
C HIS A 633 -11.92 -8.84 20.45
N ILE A 634 -12.80 -9.80 20.35
CA ILE A 634 -13.30 -10.36 19.10
C ILE A 634 -14.78 -10.00 18.94
N CYS A 635 -15.17 -9.36 17.84
CA CYS A 635 -16.57 -9.09 17.55
C CYS A 635 -16.99 -9.53 16.16
N ASN A 636 -18.26 -9.89 16.03
CA ASN A 636 -18.94 -10.01 14.76
C ASN A 636 -20.13 -9.05 14.67
N ASN A 637 -20.44 -8.64 13.44
CA ASN A 637 -21.50 -7.71 13.13
C ASN A 637 -22.20 -8.10 11.84
N SER A 638 -23.51 -8.07 11.84
CA SER A 638 -24.29 -8.19 10.62
C SER A 638 -24.65 -6.79 10.11
N LEU A 639 -24.09 -6.38 8.98
CA LEU A 639 -24.29 -5.03 8.44
C LEU A 639 -25.60 -4.87 7.67
N SER A 640 -26.05 -5.91 6.98
CA SER A 640 -27.27 -5.83 6.16
C SER A 640 -27.95 -7.18 5.91
N SER A 641 -27.56 -8.23 6.62
CA SER A 641 -28.15 -9.55 6.42
C SER A 641 -29.58 -9.61 6.97
N PRO A 642 -30.54 -10.14 6.20
CA PRO A 642 -31.89 -10.41 6.71
C PRO A 642 -31.90 -11.46 7.83
N PRO A 643 -33.05 -11.64 8.52
CA PRO A 643 -33.20 -12.63 9.57
C PRO A 643 -32.74 -14.06 9.18
N ASN A 644 -32.21 -14.82 10.15
CA ASN A 644 -31.73 -16.19 10.02
C ASN A 644 -30.51 -16.40 9.12
N ARG A 645 -29.66 -15.40 8.97
CA ARG A 645 -28.38 -15.42 8.23
C ARG A 645 -27.25 -14.95 9.12
N GLY A 646 -26.01 -15.12 8.65
CA GLY A 646 -24.81 -14.64 9.36
C GLY A 646 -24.24 -15.63 10.35
N PHE A 647 -23.51 -15.11 11.30
CA PHE A 647 -22.77 -15.90 12.29
C PHE A 647 -23.67 -16.47 13.39
N GLY A 648 -23.44 -17.74 13.75
CA GLY A 648 -24.06 -18.39 14.88
C GLY A 648 -23.37 -18.13 16.22
N PHE A 649 -22.05 -18.06 16.19
CA PHE A 649 -21.20 -17.84 17.35
C PHE A 649 -20.03 -16.89 17.03
N VAL A 650 -19.42 -16.30 18.04
CA VAL A 650 -18.23 -15.47 17.89
C VAL A 650 -16.98 -16.34 17.78
N VAL A 651 -16.70 -17.16 18.80
CA VAL A 651 -15.54 -18.07 18.79
C VAL A 651 -16.02 -19.49 19.09
N ASN A 652 -15.72 -20.43 18.19
CA ASN A 652 -16.16 -21.83 18.32
C ASN A 652 -17.68 -21.92 18.55
N ASP A 653 -18.10 -22.46 19.70
CA ASP A 653 -19.49 -22.57 20.15
C ASP A 653 -19.80 -21.58 21.30
N VAL A 654 -18.95 -20.57 21.48
CA VAL A 654 -19.06 -19.59 22.58
C VAL A 654 -19.56 -18.26 22.08
N GLU A 655 -20.31 -17.58 22.93
CA GLU A 655 -21.04 -16.34 22.71
C GLU A 655 -21.93 -16.40 21.49
N ARG A 656 -23.14 -16.82 21.74
CA ARG A 656 -24.17 -17.01 20.70
C ARG A 656 -24.54 -15.67 20.08
N SER A 657 -24.09 -15.47 18.86
CA SER A 657 -24.62 -14.44 17.98
C SER A 657 -26.00 -14.89 17.52
N THR A 658 -26.97 -14.03 17.65
CA THR A 658 -28.28 -14.31 17.08
C THR A 658 -28.19 -14.06 15.58
N TYR A 659 -28.42 -15.07 14.75
CA TYR A 659 -28.57 -14.98 13.28
C TYR A 659 -29.53 -13.89 12.79
N ASN A 660 -29.90 -12.96 13.64
CA ASN A 660 -31.09 -12.17 13.46
C ASN A 660 -31.00 -10.76 14.00
N THR A 661 -29.85 -10.33 14.35
CA THR A 661 -29.80 -9.00 14.91
C THR A 661 -29.63 -8.02 13.78
N TYR A 662 -30.60 -7.15 13.73
CA TYR A 662 -30.68 -5.94 12.95
C TYR A 662 -29.33 -5.23 12.86
N ARG A 663 -29.14 -4.45 11.80
CA ARG A 663 -28.11 -3.43 11.64
C ARG A 663 -27.66 -2.92 12.99
N ASP A 664 -26.36 -2.98 13.24
CA ASP A 664 -25.67 -2.42 14.39
C ASP A 664 -25.62 -3.23 15.68
N ASN A 665 -26.00 -4.48 15.65
CA ASN A 665 -25.81 -5.36 16.80
C ASN A 665 -24.46 -6.05 16.73
N ARG A 666 -23.51 -5.53 17.50
CA ARG A 666 -22.23 -6.16 17.76
C ARG A 666 -22.38 -7.26 18.81
N THR A 667 -22.05 -8.49 18.44
CA THR A 667 -21.83 -9.59 19.41
C THR A 667 -20.33 -9.76 19.59
N TYR A 668 -19.85 -9.90 20.83
CA TYR A 668 -18.40 -9.89 21.07
C TYR A 668 -18.01 -10.73 22.29
N ILE A 669 -16.73 -11.10 22.30
CA ILE A 669 -16.03 -11.74 23.43
C ILE A 669 -14.91 -10.81 23.83
N VAL A 670 -14.73 -10.61 25.15
CA VAL A 670 -13.62 -9.83 25.72
C VAL A 670 -12.36 -10.68 25.70
N ASP A 671 -12.41 -11.88 26.30
CA ASP A 671 -11.29 -12.81 26.36
C ASP A 671 -11.77 -14.23 26.02
N PHE A 672 -10.90 -15.02 25.38
CA PHE A 672 -11.15 -16.44 25.10
C PHE A 672 -9.83 -17.22 25.17
N PRO A 673 -9.78 -18.38 25.82
CA PRO A 673 -10.78 -18.86 26.78
C PRO A 673 -10.84 -17.95 28.02
N GLU A 674 -11.97 -17.98 28.70
CA GLU A 674 -12.17 -17.20 29.94
C GLU A 674 -11.20 -17.63 31.07
#